data_63b1ed78e651ba7c7c82e1708fffeda6
#
_entry.id   63b1ed78e651ba7c7c82e1708fffeda6
#
_cell.length_a   1.000
_cell.length_b   1.000
_cell.length_c   1.000
_cell.angle_alpha   90.00
_cell.angle_beta   90.00
_cell.angle_gamma   90.00
#
_symmetry.space_group_name_H-M   'P 1'
#
loop_
_entity.id
_entity.type
_entity.pdbx_description
1 polymer ?
#
loop_
_entity_poly.entity_id
_entity_poly.type
_entity_poly.pdbx_seq_one_letter_code
_entity_poly.pdbx_strand_id
1 'polypeptide(L)'
;MTSSPSNSPRPPSIERRRALVLLGLGGVALTESAAVAAASDSTSEVTSSADVRTYANVAAMRQDASQPAGAFARTLGYHVAGDGGEATYALKTATADESANAGTPEGIKQGAAILLDNGLHAHLLPGNSVNYRMFGTVSDGKNDDGVQIKQAHEFARQHGLPIIQLQGEFWIIQTNRIPITTNVQWGNSVFHLNEKFNQKRSPRFEVLSLKSSMAIALDDTAKKSFLSQLRPGVQVIPEMAPYKNCLISVADSADQIGFRAGKKYAGQSWDREELFYVEEDGRILGDIAWTFKDYTTLQATPCDDSFLIIDGGGFHLSGDNPGTKYTGYYQNGFRIQRSRIKIQNQWVGLEAGSRDTSMEPRSGFYNFSRVYNATLENIRLIPWEQNRSDPARKLGAGTYGIGGSRLLNCTFRNVTAEGSLLHWGVFGTNLNKNFRIENCRLNRVDVHFHCWNLTIQDSVIGLRGISVTGGGDLTIENTTLHNNMLVNFRSDFGAKWDGDIRIRNCTLVPASDRDVTILSSTPGQYDFGYPIGCGRTVDIENLQIDFSRFPKSVAPVWLLRVASFSKTKDGSRHFFPRLFTARNIAVTGRQQGVRLAKIIDPYHYDLGREGGYDGQRLIPNCQMVFENIQLEEIPPSKPSDSEQVHFRIGTGADMAYQDAKALYPQIRFVNCLNLSVYLGGSAAQVWVTDSTIDRCTAAMDGPLRGGLSFQSCRFAPQVSDADEDSATGQDSSADEPIYALDAELGTHLTNCIVHAPQVGGEPHPEQADRLDFIQPNKRVRYYQLNTALGNDLLQYFKAKPIELLPEFIAMLKSHHALESEQVAGQ
;
A
#
# COMPACT_ATOMS: atom_id res chain seq x y z
N MET A 1 -27.76 -53.24 7.23
CA MET A 1 -27.75 -53.06 5.80
C MET A 1 -26.69 -52.00 5.51
N THR A 2 -25.68 -52.46 4.95
CA THR A 2 -24.40 -51.91 4.57
C THR A 2 -24.47 -50.67 3.72
N SER A 3 -23.78 -49.60 4.11
CA SER A 3 -23.47 -48.45 3.25
C SER A 3 -21.93 -48.28 3.13
N SER A 4 -21.46 -48.35 1.91
CA SER A 4 -20.06 -48.25 1.51
C SER A 4 -19.53 -46.81 1.65
N PRO A 5 -18.25 -46.59 1.92
CA PRO A 5 -17.65 -45.28 2.00
C PRO A 5 -17.17 -44.81 0.62
N SER A 6 -17.45 -43.54 0.30
CA SER A 6 -16.98 -42.83 -0.87
C SER A 6 -15.48 -42.53 -0.79
N ASN A 7 -14.73 -42.97 -1.79
CA ASN A 7 -13.32 -42.62 -2.01
C ASN A 7 -13.17 -41.13 -2.45
N SER A 8 -12.55 -40.33 -1.62
CA SER A 8 -11.96 -39.06 -2.03
C SER A 8 -10.45 -39.24 -2.31
N PRO A 9 -9.89 -38.67 -3.37
CA PRO A 9 -8.47 -38.84 -3.70
C PRO A 9 -7.59 -38.02 -2.76
N ARG A 10 -6.56 -38.64 -2.19
CA ARG A 10 -5.49 -38.00 -1.42
C ARG A 10 -4.60 -37.14 -2.35
N PRO A 11 -4.11 -35.99 -1.90
CA PRO A 11 -3.15 -35.20 -2.67
C PRO A 11 -1.79 -35.92 -2.77
N PRO A 12 -1.05 -35.75 -3.87
CA PRO A 12 0.23 -36.42 -4.08
C PRO A 12 1.33 -35.88 -3.18
N SER A 13 2.18 -36.77 -2.70
CA SER A 13 3.28 -36.51 -1.78
C SER A 13 4.35 -35.56 -2.32
N ILE A 14 5.02 -34.85 -1.43
CA ILE A 14 6.02 -33.79 -1.67
C ILE A 14 7.22 -34.25 -2.53
N GLU A 15 7.51 -35.54 -2.60
CA GLU A 15 8.63 -36.05 -3.41
C GLU A 15 8.40 -36.03 -4.93
N ARG A 16 7.17 -36.09 -5.43
CA ARG A 16 6.89 -35.95 -6.87
C ARG A 16 7.03 -34.52 -7.40
N ARG A 17 7.02 -33.51 -6.55
CA ARG A 17 7.24 -32.12 -6.96
C ARG A 17 8.71 -31.76 -7.18
N ARG A 18 9.65 -32.50 -6.57
CA ARG A 18 11.10 -32.27 -6.77
C ARG A 18 11.63 -32.85 -8.10
N ALA A 19 11.02 -33.87 -8.64
CA ALA A 19 11.44 -34.47 -9.88
C ALA A 19 11.01 -33.66 -11.13
N LEU A 20 9.94 -32.85 -11.07
CA LEU A 20 9.45 -32.04 -12.18
C LEU A 20 10.17 -30.70 -12.34
N VAL A 21 10.84 -30.21 -11.31
CA VAL A 21 11.62 -28.97 -11.37
C VAL A 21 13.01 -29.18 -11.99
N LEU A 22 13.52 -30.39 -11.93
CA LEU A 22 14.84 -30.72 -12.53
C LEU A 22 14.80 -31.04 -14.05
N LEU A 23 13.61 -31.26 -14.62
CA LEU A 23 13.44 -31.49 -16.04
C LEU A 23 13.04 -30.24 -16.86
N GLY A 24 12.78 -29.11 -16.22
CA GLY A 24 12.40 -27.84 -16.86
C GLY A 24 13.56 -26.89 -17.20
N LEU A 25 14.78 -27.23 -16.78
CA LEU A 25 15.96 -26.36 -16.98
C LEU A 25 16.91 -26.83 -18.08
N GLY A 26 16.54 -27.90 -18.85
CA GLY A 26 17.38 -28.48 -19.88
C GLY A 26 16.98 -28.19 -21.33
N GLY A 27 16.07 -27.29 -21.61
CA GLY A 27 15.46 -27.19 -22.94
C GLY A 27 15.31 -25.80 -23.55
N VAL A 28 16.28 -24.91 -23.40
CA VAL A 28 16.39 -23.71 -24.27
C VAL A 28 17.88 -23.45 -24.58
N ALA A 29 18.42 -24.26 -25.43
CA ALA A 29 19.61 -23.92 -26.19
C ALA A 29 19.54 -24.70 -27.50
N LEU A 30 19.20 -24.00 -28.53
CA LEU A 30 19.42 -24.35 -29.94
C LEU A 30 18.19 -23.95 -30.78
N THR A 31 18.20 -22.76 -31.28
CA THR A 31 17.87 -22.34 -32.63
C THR A 31 17.94 -20.80 -32.69
N GLU A 32 18.98 -20.34 -33.30
CA GLU A 32 18.94 -19.27 -34.29
C GLU A 32 20.33 -19.08 -34.86
N SER A 33 20.54 -19.77 -35.95
CA SER A 33 21.64 -19.55 -36.89
C SER A 33 21.12 -18.61 -37.96
N ALA A 34 22.04 -17.79 -38.44
CA ALA A 34 22.07 -17.17 -39.76
C ALA A 34 21.43 -15.77 -39.90
N ALA A 35 22.30 -14.77 -39.79
CA ALA A 35 22.42 -13.75 -40.79
C ALA A 35 23.88 -13.24 -40.81
N VAL A 36 24.70 -13.89 -41.59
CA VAL A 36 26.03 -13.39 -41.98
C VAL A 36 25.82 -12.51 -43.21
N ALA A 37 25.99 -11.21 -43.02
CA ALA A 37 26.22 -10.30 -44.11
C ALA A 37 27.72 -10.22 -44.39
N ALA A 38 28.06 -10.54 -45.60
CA ALA A 38 29.39 -10.52 -46.13
C ALA A 38 30.03 -9.10 -46.06
N ALA A 39 31.25 -9.03 -45.52
CA ALA A 39 32.19 -7.94 -45.81
C ALA A 39 33.56 -8.57 -46.10
N SER A 40 33.89 -8.46 -47.32
CA SER A 40 35.17 -8.47 -48.01
C SER A 40 36.47 -8.89 -47.32
N ASP A 41 37.12 -9.79 -47.99
CA ASP A 41 38.54 -10.14 -48.00
C ASP A 41 39.51 -9.14 -47.42
N SER A 42 40.20 -9.55 -46.37
CA SER A 42 41.62 -9.30 -46.21
C SER A 42 42.26 -10.59 -45.66
N THR A 43 42.88 -11.33 -46.52
CA THR A 43 43.80 -12.42 -46.19
C THR A 43 44.96 -11.83 -45.36
N SER A 44 44.86 -11.92 -44.04
CA SER A 44 46.04 -11.93 -43.19
C SER A 44 46.38 -13.38 -42.89
N GLU A 45 47.52 -13.81 -43.42
CA GLU A 45 48.13 -15.10 -43.14
C GLU A 45 48.14 -15.34 -41.61
N VAL A 46 47.46 -16.38 -41.16
CA VAL A 46 47.63 -16.96 -39.82
C VAL A 46 48.95 -17.70 -39.83
N THR A 47 50.00 -16.97 -39.60
CA THR A 47 51.33 -17.53 -39.33
C THR A 47 51.42 -17.87 -37.84
N SER A 48 51.74 -19.15 -37.57
CA SER A 48 52.17 -19.75 -36.32
C SER A 48 51.14 -19.91 -35.20
N SER A 49 51.05 -21.10 -34.64
CA SER A 49 50.47 -21.41 -33.34
C SER A 49 51.01 -20.42 -32.28
N ALA A 50 50.14 -19.48 -31.88
CA ALA A 50 50.52 -18.58 -30.76
C ALA A 50 50.80 -19.48 -29.54
N ASP A 51 52.05 -19.52 -29.08
CA ASP A 51 52.45 -20.28 -27.89
C ASP A 51 51.66 -19.76 -26.67
N VAL A 52 50.72 -20.55 -26.20
CA VAL A 52 49.99 -20.25 -24.94
C VAL A 52 50.81 -20.83 -23.79
N ARG A 53 51.49 -19.96 -23.04
CA ARG A 53 52.23 -20.41 -21.84
C ARG A 53 51.23 -20.56 -20.67
N THR A 54 51.36 -21.67 -19.95
CA THR A 54 50.54 -21.97 -18.79
C THR A 54 51.33 -21.77 -17.50
N TYR A 55 50.70 -21.04 -16.53
CA TYR A 55 51.31 -20.73 -15.23
C TYR A 55 50.37 -21.24 -14.10
N ALA A 56 50.99 -21.62 -12.97
CA ALA A 56 50.23 -22.03 -11.80
C ALA A 56 49.29 -20.92 -11.27
N ASN A 57 49.77 -19.69 -11.33
CA ASN A 57 49.02 -18.54 -10.84
C ASN A 57 49.52 -17.23 -11.49
N VAL A 58 48.90 -16.09 -11.14
CA VAL A 58 49.24 -14.78 -11.65
C VAL A 58 50.66 -14.36 -11.22
N ALA A 59 51.12 -14.70 -10.01
CA ALA A 59 52.46 -14.36 -9.55
C ALA A 59 53.53 -15.03 -10.37
N ALA A 60 53.38 -16.33 -10.71
CA ALA A 60 54.30 -17.03 -11.58
C ALA A 60 54.29 -16.47 -13.02
N MET A 61 53.14 -16.10 -13.56
CA MET A 61 53.06 -15.42 -14.85
C MET A 61 53.76 -14.07 -14.80
N ARG A 62 53.64 -13.30 -13.74
CA ARG A 62 54.20 -11.97 -13.58
C ARG A 62 55.74 -12.00 -13.53
N GLN A 63 56.31 -13.01 -12.89
CA GLN A 63 57.75 -13.16 -12.69
C GLN A 63 58.51 -13.70 -13.91
N ASP A 64 57.82 -14.28 -14.90
CA ASP A 64 58.52 -14.79 -16.11
C ASP A 64 58.93 -13.66 -17.04
N ALA A 65 60.19 -13.29 -16.96
CA ALA A 65 60.76 -12.25 -17.79
C ALA A 65 60.99 -12.65 -19.27
N SER A 66 60.83 -13.91 -19.60
CA SER A 66 61.08 -14.45 -20.97
C SER A 66 59.85 -14.35 -21.90
N GLN A 67 58.77 -13.78 -21.45
CA GLN A 67 57.53 -13.67 -22.25
C GLN A 67 57.66 -12.61 -23.35
N PRO A 68 57.35 -12.92 -24.60
CA PRO A 68 57.35 -11.94 -25.68
C PRO A 68 56.01 -11.19 -25.77
N ALA A 69 56.05 -9.96 -26.26
CA ALA A 69 54.87 -9.20 -26.63
C ALA A 69 54.13 -9.92 -27.76
N GLY A 70 52.81 -9.95 -27.72
CA GLY A 70 51.94 -10.66 -28.67
C GLY A 70 51.62 -12.12 -28.30
N ALA A 71 52.33 -12.70 -27.29
CA ALA A 71 52.00 -14.03 -26.78
C ALA A 71 50.73 -14.08 -25.97
N PHE A 72 50.25 -15.28 -25.66
CA PHE A 72 49.15 -15.53 -24.74
C PHE A 72 49.64 -16.27 -23.50
N ALA A 73 49.10 -15.92 -22.35
CA ALA A 73 49.36 -16.55 -21.07
C ALA A 73 48.04 -17.11 -20.49
N ARG A 74 48.09 -18.31 -19.93
CA ARG A 74 46.97 -18.91 -19.19
C ARG A 74 47.45 -19.16 -17.76
N THR A 75 46.65 -18.76 -16.79
CA THR A 75 46.81 -19.11 -15.37
C THR A 75 45.83 -20.22 -14.98
N LEU A 76 46.27 -21.14 -14.10
CA LEU A 76 45.46 -22.20 -13.51
C LEU A 76 44.70 -21.74 -12.26
N GLY A 77 44.93 -20.51 -11.81
CA GLY A 77 44.28 -19.79 -10.74
C GLY A 77 44.88 -18.40 -10.61
N TYR A 78 44.28 -17.56 -9.73
CA TYR A 78 44.84 -16.23 -9.48
C TYR A 78 45.95 -16.28 -8.42
N HIS A 79 45.67 -16.77 -7.21
CA HIS A 79 46.62 -16.92 -6.11
C HIS A 79 47.24 -18.29 -6.10
N VAL A 80 46.45 -19.35 -6.30
CA VAL A 80 46.92 -20.74 -6.36
C VAL A 80 46.16 -21.50 -7.45
N ALA A 81 46.80 -22.49 -8.04
CA ALA A 81 46.15 -23.34 -9.06
C ALA A 81 44.85 -23.95 -8.50
N GLY A 82 43.74 -23.86 -9.24
CA GLY A 82 42.44 -24.42 -8.86
C GLY A 82 41.62 -23.56 -7.89
N ASP A 83 42.00 -22.31 -7.62
CA ASP A 83 41.23 -21.40 -6.76
C ASP A 83 39.98 -20.80 -7.45
N GLY A 84 39.77 -21.11 -8.74
CA GLY A 84 38.64 -20.62 -9.53
C GLY A 84 38.91 -19.26 -10.20
N GLY A 85 40.13 -18.75 -10.08
CA GLY A 85 40.59 -17.53 -10.74
C GLY A 85 41.40 -17.78 -12.01
N GLU A 86 41.21 -18.96 -12.64
CA GLU A 86 41.88 -19.26 -13.92
C GLU A 86 41.43 -18.30 -15.01
N ALA A 87 42.40 -17.82 -15.79
CA ALA A 87 42.18 -16.83 -16.83
C ALA A 87 43.18 -16.93 -17.97
N THR A 88 42.83 -16.37 -19.13
CA THR A 88 43.73 -16.22 -20.28
C THR A 88 44.00 -14.74 -20.55
N TYR A 89 45.24 -14.44 -20.85
CA TYR A 89 45.71 -13.05 -21.03
C TYR A 89 46.41 -12.91 -22.39
N ALA A 90 46.24 -11.76 -23.02
CA ALA A 90 47.06 -11.32 -24.14
C ALA A 90 48.18 -10.40 -23.63
N LEU A 91 49.43 -10.71 -23.98
CA LEU A 91 50.59 -9.95 -23.56
C LEU A 91 50.87 -8.82 -24.53
N LYS A 92 50.81 -7.57 -24.06
CA LYS A 92 51.02 -6.37 -24.90
C LYS A 92 52.07 -5.45 -24.29
N THR A 93 52.75 -4.69 -25.16
CA THR A 93 53.56 -3.54 -24.71
C THR A 93 52.65 -2.50 -24.08
N ALA A 94 53.08 -1.95 -22.95
CA ALA A 94 52.32 -0.87 -22.28
C ALA A 94 52.17 0.33 -23.20
N THR A 95 50.99 0.88 -23.27
CA THR A 95 50.76 2.21 -23.89
C THR A 95 51.27 3.32 -22.95
N ALA A 96 51.59 4.50 -23.48
CA ALA A 96 52.09 5.62 -22.68
C ALA A 96 51.07 6.00 -21.54
N ASP A 97 49.76 5.92 -21.80
CA ASP A 97 48.71 6.18 -20.81
C ASP A 97 48.62 5.11 -19.73
N GLU A 98 48.82 3.83 -20.07
CA GLU A 98 48.85 2.73 -19.12
C GLU A 98 50.10 2.78 -18.22
N SER A 99 51.24 3.17 -18.75
CA SER A 99 52.44 3.33 -17.97
C SER A 99 52.41 4.51 -17.00
N ALA A 100 51.75 5.59 -17.37
CA ALA A 100 51.56 6.76 -16.50
C ALA A 100 50.59 6.51 -15.35
N ASN A 101 49.65 5.57 -15.53
CA ASN A 101 48.59 5.26 -14.57
C ASN A 101 48.89 3.99 -13.75
N ALA A 102 49.97 3.28 -13.97
CA ALA A 102 50.35 2.10 -13.22
C ALA A 102 50.56 2.47 -11.73
N GLY A 103 49.67 2.01 -10.90
CA GLY A 103 49.70 2.28 -9.46
C GLY A 103 48.78 3.42 -8.98
N THR A 104 48.09 4.12 -9.86
CA THR A 104 47.05 5.11 -9.47
C THR A 104 45.66 4.50 -9.40
N PRO A 105 44.71 5.11 -8.67
CA PRO A 105 43.31 4.69 -8.69
C PRO A 105 42.68 4.70 -10.11
N GLU A 106 43.21 5.51 -11.02
CA GLU A 106 42.83 5.56 -12.43
C GLU A 106 43.36 4.38 -13.23
N GLY A 107 44.60 3.89 -12.94
CA GLY A 107 45.15 2.63 -13.48
C GLY A 107 44.32 1.42 -13.04
N ILE A 108 43.73 1.46 -11.86
CA ILE A 108 42.77 0.49 -11.33
C ILE A 108 41.45 0.52 -12.14
N LYS A 109 41.07 1.63 -12.77
CA LYS A 109 39.86 1.70 -13.63
C LYS A 109 39.99 0.85 -14.91
N GLN A 110 41.19 0.55 -15.35
CA GLN A 110 41.41 -0.37 -16.49
C GLN A 110 41.64 -1.81 -16.07
N GLY A 111 41.39 -2.16 -14.86
CA GLY A 111 41.44 -3.36 -14.00
C GLY A 111 41.58 -4.76 -14.58
N ALA A 112 41.70 -4.89 -15.88
CA ALA A 112 41.93 -6.15 -16.60
C ALA A 112 43.35 -6.32 -17.12
N ALA A 113 44.29 -5.43 -16.79
CA ALA A 113 45.65 -5.50 -17.19
C ALA A 113 46.57 -5.65 -15.96
N ILE A 114 47.42 -6.67 -15.98
CA ILE A 114 48.44 -6.97 -14.96
C ILE A 114 49.81 -6.57 -15.48
N LEU A 115 50.49 -5.68 -14.76
CA LEU A 115 51.88 -5.32 -15.09
C LEU A 115 52.79 -6.50 -14.77
N LEU A 116 53.57 -6.96 -15.75
CA LEU A 116 54.56 -8.01 -15.62
C LEU A 116 55.93 -7.42 -15.30
N ASP A 117 56.85 -8.22 -14.69
CA ASP A 117 58.16 -7.76 -14.28
C ASP A 117 59.11 -7.44 -15.48
N ASN A 118 58.76 -7.93 -16.69
CA ASN A 118 59.43 -7.57 -17.93
C ASN A 118 58.87 -6.29 -18.61
N GLY A 119 57.95 -5.59 -17.99
CA GLY A 119 57.35 -4.35 -18.49
C GLY A 119 56.17 -4.52 -19.47
N LEU A 120 55.75 -5.74 -19.77
CA LEU A 120 54.54 -6.01 -20.55
C LEU A 120 53.30 -5.91 -19.66
N HIS A 121 52.17 -5.73 -20.31
CA HIS A 121 50.85 -5.80 -19.68
C HIS A 121 50.11 -7.06 -20.13
N ALA A 122 49.67 -7.90 -19.18
CA ALA A 122 48.81 -9.04 -19.44
C ALA A 122 47.36 -8.59 -19.36
N HIS A 123 46.71 -8.45 -20.52
CA HIS A 123 45.30 -8.06 -20.63
C HIS A 123 44.44 -9.28 -20.54
N LEU A 124 43.50 -9.29 -19.59
CA LEU A 124 42.53 -10.35 -19.45
C LEU A 124 41.65 -10.46 -20.72
N LEU A 125 41.56 -11.65 -21.31
CA LEU A 125 40.72 -11.89 -22.45
C LEU A 125 39.29 -12.18 -22.01
N PRO A 126 38.27 -11.58 -22.68
CA PRO A 126 36.89 -11.85 -22.37
C PRO A 126 36.53 -13.29 -22.70
N GLY A 127 35.98 -14.04 -21.73
CA GLY A 127 35.34 -15.33 -21.91
C GLY A 127 33.82 -15.19 -22.07
N ASN A 128 33.08 -16.24 -21.68
CA ASN A 128 31.61 -16.19 -21.68
C ASN A 128 31.01 -15.57 -20.41
N SER A 129 31.79 -15.45 -19.35
CA SER A 129 31.42 -14.88 -18.06
C SER A 129 32.62 -14.40 -17.30
N VAL A 130 32.39 -13.67 -16.25
CA VAL A 130 33.37 -13.13 -15.31
C VAL A 130 33.06 -13.63 -13.91
N ASN A 131 34.11 -13.96 -13.13
CA ASN A 131 33.96 -14.18 -11.70
C ASN A 131 34.97 -13.28 -10.94
N TYR A 132 34.77 -13.12 -9.63
CA TYR A 132 35.59 -12.22 -8.81
C TYR A 132 37.02 -12.71 -8.62
N ARG A 133 37.21 -14.02 -8.59
CA ARG A 133 38.55 -14.62 -8.37
C ARG A 133 39.48 -14.37 -9.53
N MET A 134 38.97 -14.19 -10.75
CA MET A 134 39.77 -13.76 -11.91
C MET A 134 40.45 -12.40 -11.69
N PHE A 135 39.97 -11.60 -10.73
CA PHE A 135 40.49 -10.27 -10.35
C PHE A 135 41.25 -10.30 -9.04
N GLY A 136 41.45 -11.47 -8.45
CA GLY A 136 42.27 -11.64 -7.25
C GLY A 136 41.57 -11.41 -5.92
N THR A 137 40.24 -11.64 -5.86
CA THR A 137 39.56 -11.72 -4.56
C THR A 137 40.08 -12.89 -3.76
N VAL A 138 40.32 -12.68 -2.45
CA VAL A 138 40.74 -13.73 -1.52
C VAL A 138 39.55 -14.62 -1.14
N SER A 139 38.39 -14.02 -0.99
CA SER A 139 37.14 -14.70 -0.68
C SER A 139 37.16 -15.50 0.63
N ASP A 140 37.79 -14.98 1.67
CA ASP A 140 37.96 -15.62 2.99
C ASP A 140 37.14 -14.96 4.09
N GLY A 141 36.29 -14.00 3.75
CA GLY A 141 35.45 -13.25 4.70
C GLY A 141 36.22 -12.35 5.65
N LYS A 142 37.51 -12.01 5.35
CA LYS A 142 38.38 -11.18 6.20
C LYS A 142 39.10 -10.10 5.44
N ASN A 143 39.64 -10.41 4.27
CA ASN A 143 40.33 -9.44 3.43
C ASN A 143 39.33 -8.57 2.67
N ASP A 144 39.66 -7.29 2.44
CA ASP A 144 38.81 -6.39 1.64
C ASP A 144 38.90 -6.76 0.16
N ASP A 145 37.86 -7.39 -0.34
CA ASP A 145 37.70 -7.79 -1.76
C ASP A 145 37.00 -6.72 -2.61
N GLY A 146 36.61 -5.61 -2.03
CA GLY A 146 35.75 -4.62 -2.65
C GLY A 146 36.30 -4.03 -3.95
N VAL A 147 37.62 -3.79 -4.03
CA VAL A 147 38.25 -3.24 -5.22
C VAL A 147 38.20 -4.25 -6.37
N GLN A 148 38.57 -5.49 -6.10
CA GLN A 148 38.55 -6.59 -7.08
C GLN A 148 37.14 -6.89 -7.62
N ILE A 149 36.15 -6.88 -6.71
CA ILE A 149 34.75 -7.01 -7.10
C ILE A 149 34.32 -5.88 -8.04
N LYS A 150 34.70 -4.64 -7.72
CA LYS A 150 34.41 -3.50 -8.58
C LYS A 150 35.08 -3.62 -9.95
N GLN A 151 36.33 -4.04 -10.01
CA GLN A 151 37.04 -4.28 -11.27
C GLN A 151 36.37 -5.36 -12.13
N ALA A 152 35.90 -6.45 -11.52
CA ALA A 152 35.19 -7.48 -12.22
C ALA A 152 33.88 -6.95 -12.85
N HIS A 153 33.13 -6.14 -12.14
CA HIS A 153 31.92 -5.50 -12.66
C HIS A 153 32.21 -4.46 -13.76
N GLU A 154 33.29 -3.70 -13.65
CA GLU A 154 33.71 -2.76 -14.71
C GLU A 154 34.11 -3.51 -15.98
N PHE A 155 34.86 -4.60 -15.86
CA PHE A 155 35.19 -5.47 -16.99
C PHE A 155 33.98 -6.11 -17.62
N ALA A 156 33.09 -6.68 -16.81
CA ALA A 156 31.82 -7.24 -17.27
C ALA A 156 30.97 -6.21 -18.04
N ARG A 157 30.93 -4.97 -17.54
CA ARG A 157 30.28 -3.83 -18.20
C ARG A 157 30.89 -3.50 -19.58
N GLN A 158 32.20 -3.47 -19.67
CA GLN A 158 32.89 -3.14 -20.93
C GLN A 158 32.67 -4.18 -22.04
N HIS A 159 32.58 -5.46 -21.64
CA HIS A 159 32.45 -6.58 -22.55
C HIS A 159 31.04 -7.17 -22.66
N GLY A 160 30.05 -6.61 -21.93
CA GLY A 160 28.66 -7.11 -21.93
C GLY A 160 28.51 -8.53 -21.33
N LEU A 161 29.43 -8.94 -20.42
CA LEU A 161 29.48 -10.29 -19.87
C LEU A 161 28.67 -10.42 -18.57
N PRO A 162 28.06 -11.57 -18.30
CA PRO A 162 27.48 -11.84 -17.00
C PRO A 162 28.56 -12.09 -15.94
N ILE A 163 28.23 -11.73 -14.70
CA ILE A 163 28.99 -12.15 -13.52
C ILE A 163 28.43 -13.48 -13.03
N ILE A 164 29.29 -14.49 -12.88
CA ILE A 164 28.93 -15.80 -12.31
C ILE A 164 29.87 -16.12 -11.16
N GLN A 165 29.37 -15.94 -9.93
CA GLN A 165 30.12 -16.19 -8.69
C GLN A 165 29.23 -16.94 -7.71
N LEU A 166 29.12 -18.26 -7.89
CA LEU A 166 28.10 -19.07 -7.21
C LEU A 166 28.38 -19.32 -5.72
N GLN A 167 29.62 -19.12 -5.26
CA GLN A 167 30.03 -19.32 -3.88
C GLN A 167 31.28 -18.51 -3.54
N GLY A 168 31.48 -18.23 -2.28
CA GLY A 168 32.60 -17.47 -1.71
C GLY A 168 32.13 -16.57 -0.59
N GLU A 169 33.04 -16.15 0.24
CA GLU A 169 32.78 -15.27 1.39
C GLU A 169 33.65 -14.02 1.22
N PHE A 170 33.00 -12.92 0.89
CA PHE A 170 33.64 -11.67 0.47
C PHE A 170 33.44 -10.57 1.50
N TRP A 171 34.45 -9.79 1.78
CA TRP A 171 34.32 -8.59 2.59
C TRP A 171 34.44 -7.33 1.75
N ILE A 172 33.48 -6.41 1.88
CA ILE A 172 33.51 -5.10 1.24
C ILE A 172 33.63 -4.04 2.35
N ILE A 173 34.85 -3.50 2.53
CA ILE A 173 35.14 -2.57 3.63
C ILE A 173 34.94 -1.12 3.15
N GLN A 174 35.73 -0.64 2.21
CA GLN A 174 35.75 0.76 1.82
C GLN A 174 35.09 1.04 0.47
N THR A 175 35.04 0.04 -0.40
CA THR A 175 34.57 0.21 -1.76
C THR A 175 33.07 0.47 -1.80
N ASN A 176 32.71 1.53 -2.53
CA ASN A 176 31.33 1.93 -2.78
C ASN A 176 31.08 2.06 -4.28
N ARG A 177 29.79 2.11 -4.66
CA ARG A 177 29.33 2.34 -6.03
C ARG A 177 29.90 1.33 -7.01
N ILE A 178 29.78 0.05 -6.67
CA ILE A 178 30.11 -1.06 -7.56
C ILE A 178 29.03 -1.11 -8.65
N PRO A 179 29.38 -0.88 -9.95
CA PRO A 179 28.36 -0.77 -10.99
C PRO A 179 27.87 -2.14 -11.43
N ILE A 180 26.57 -2.33 -11.47
CA ILE A 180 25.92 -3.53 -12.01
C ILE A 180 25.13 -3.13 -13.26
N THR A 181 25.59 -3.58 -14.42
CA THR A 181 24.98 -3.30 -15.73
C THR A 181 24.67 -4.56 -16.53
N THR A 182 25.15 -5.72 -16.08
CA THR A 182 24.97 -7.04 -16.69
C THR A 182 24.39 -8.01 -15.67
N ASN A 183 23.88 -9.15 -16.13
CA ASN A 183 23.34 -10.18 -15.27
C ASN A 183 24.35 -10.67 -14.23
N VAL A 184 23.86 -10.95 -13.04
CA VAL A 184 24.67 -11.43 -11.92
C VAL A 184 24.05 -12.69 -11.33
N GLN A 185 24.85 -13.73 -11.17
CA GLN A 185 24.51 -14.96 -10.47
C GLN A 185 25.47 -15.12 -9.30
N TRP A 186 24.98 -14.84 -8.10
CA TRP A 186 25.77 -14.99 -6.87
C TRP A 186 25.55 -16.32 -6.15
N GLY A 187 24.46 -17.04 -6.49
CA GLY A 187 24.16 -18.29 -5.83
C GLY A 187 24.17 -18.18 -4.31
N ASN A 188 25.06 -18.96 -3.69
CA ASN A 188 25.24 -18.97 -2.22
C ASN A 188 26.42 -18.08 -1.74
N SER A 189 26.91 -17.17 -2.55
CA SER A 189 27.97 -16.24 -2.11
C SER A 189 27.50 -15.36 -0.97
N VAL A 190 28.41 -15.07 -0.03
CA VAL A 190 28.17 -14.25 1.15
C VAL A 190 29.01 -12.98 1.05
N PHE A 191 28.39 -11.84 1.37
CA PHE A 191 29.00 -10.53 1.34
C PHE A 191 28.92 -9.88 2.73
N HIS A 192 30.04 -9.62 3.35
CA HIS A 192 30.16 -8.85 4.59
C HIS A 192 30.34 -7.37 4.25
N LEU A 193 29.39 -6.53 4.67
CA LEU A 193 29.40 -5.10 4.37
C LEU A 193 29.77 -4.29 5.62
N ASN A 194 30.95 -3.68 5.60
CA ASN A 194 31.38 -2.82 6.70
C ASN A 194 30.76 -1.43 6.58
N GLU A 195 29.84 -1.10 7.46
CA GLU A 195 29.11 0.16 7.43
C GLU A 195 29.90 1.35 8.01
N LYS A 196 30.98 1.10 8.78
CA LYS A 196 31.80 2.15 9.40
C LYS A 196 32.42 3.11 8.39
N PHE A 197 32.72 2.61 7.20
CA PHE A 197 33.31 3.42 6.10
C PHE A 197 32.24 3.90 5.11
N ASN A 198 30.97 3.62 5.36
CA ASN A 198 29.89 4.09 4.51
C ASN A 198 29.63 5.57 4.73
N GLN A 199 30.42 6.42 4.12
CA GLN A 199 30.26 7.87 4.19
C GLN A 199 29.28 8.36 3.11
N LYS A 200 28.35 9.27 3.48
CA LYS A 200 27.58 10.09 2.54
C LYS A 200 26.67 9.32 1.55
N ARG A 201 25.57 8.71 1.96
CA ARG A 201 24.54 8.18 1.02
C ARG A 201 25.09 7.41 -0.20
N SER A 202 26.24 6.77 -0.06
CA SER A 202 26.84 5.98 -1.13
C SER A 202 26.42 4.53 -1.01
N PRO A 203 25.66 3.98 -1.96
CA PRO A 203 25.31 2.58 -1.96
C PRO A 203 26.57 1.72 -2.17
N ARG A 204 26.49 0.46 -1.77
CA ARG A 204 27.55 -0.51 -2.12
C ARG A 204 27.49 -0.86 -3.59
N PHE A 205 26.29 -1.07 -4.12
CA PHE A 205 26.06 -1.43 -5.52
C PHE A 205 25.16 -0.39 -6.19
N GLU A 206 25.50 -0.06 -7.44
CA GLU A 206 24.68 0.80 -8.30
C GLU A 206 24.21 0.01 -9.52
N VAL A 207 22.90 -0.27 -9.59
CA VAL A 207 22.30 -0.92 -10.76
C VAL A 207 21.90 0.15 -11.76
N LEU A 208 22.61 0.19 -12.88
CA LEU A 208 22.57 1.27 -13.84
C LEU A 208 22.18 0.76 -15.24
N SER A 209 21.50 1.61 -16.01
CA SER A 209 21.41 1.48 -17.46
C SER A 209 22.62 2.15 -18.12
N LEU A 210 23.03 1.63 -19.27
CA LEU A 210 24.01 2.29 -20.14
C LEU A 210 23.36 3.38 -21.02
N LYS A 211 22.04 3.43 -21.07
CA LYS A 211 21.26 4.44 -21.80
C LYS A 211 21.09 5.70 -20.93
N SER A 212 21.28 6.87 -21.50
CA SER A 212 21.16 8.15 -20.79
C SER A 212 19.78 8.76 -20.97
N SER A 213 19.27 9.44 -19.93
CA SER A 213 18.07 10.25 -20.02
C SER A 213 18.30 11.47 -20.92
N MET A 214 17.25 11.91 -21.61
CA MET A 214 17.27 13.08 -22.49
C MET A 214 16.13 14.03 -22.14
N ALA A 215 16.38 15.33 -22.26
CA ALA A 215 15.31 16.33 -22.20
C ALA A 215 14.48 16.29 -23.49
N ILE A 216 13.17 16.45 -23.37
CA ILE A 216 12.25 16.58 -24.50
C ILE A 216 11.95 18.05 -24.68
N ALA A 217 12.23 18.56 -25.88
CA ALA A 217 11.87 19.90 -26.29
C ALA A 217 10.69 19.82 -27.26
N LEU A 218 9.56 20.45 -26.91
CA LEU A 218 8.38 20.59 -27.75
C LEU A 218 8.29 22.05 -28.18
N ASP A 219 7.94 22.30 -29.44
CA ASP A 219 7.55 23.64 -29.88
C ASP A 219 6.21 24.05 -29.24
N ASP A 220 5.82 25.32 -29.38
CA ASP A 220 4.63 25.85 -28.72
C ASP A 220 3.34 25.12 -29.10
N THR A 221 3.23 24.66 -30.36
CA THR A 221 2.06 23.93 -30.86
C THR A 221 2.00 22.52 -30.23
N ALA A 222 3.11 21.79 -30.30
CA ALA A 222 3.24 20.45 -29.69
C ALA A 222 3.11 20.50 -28.16
N LYS A 223 3.67 21.52 -27.50
CA LYS A 223 3.52 21.75 -26.07
C LYS A 223 2.05 21.94 -25.68
N LYS A 224 1.32 22.78 -26.42
CA LYS A 224 -0.10 22.99 -26.15
C LYS A 224 -0.93 21.73 -26.36
N SER A 225 -0.65 20.98 -27.42
CA SER A 225 -1.31 19.70 -27.69
C SER A 225 -1.01 18.69 -26.58
N PHE A 226 0.26 18.51 -26.21
CA PHE A 226 0.71 17.64 -25.12
C PHE A 226 -0.01 17.95 -23.81
N LEU A 227 -0.02 19.23 -23.37
CA LEU A 227 -0.67 19.65 -22.13
C LEU A 227 -2.18 19.38 -22.15
N SER A 228 -2.84 19.51 -23.30
CA SER A 228 -4.27 19.20 -23.40
C SER A 228 -4.59 17.72 -23.16
N GLN A 229 -3.61 16.86 -23.38
CA GLN A 229 -3.70 15.42 -23.21
C GLN A 229 -3.12 14.94 -21.87
N LEU A 230 -2.32 15.77 -21.19
CA LEU A 230 -1.74 15.43 -19.90
C LEU A 230 -2.79 15.59 -18.79
N ARG A 231 -3.77 14.68 -18.80
CA ARG A 231 -4.93 14.64 -17.92
C ARG A 231 -5.41 13.21 -17.70
N PRO A 232 -6.10 12.93 -16.60
CA PRO A 232 -6.61 11.60 -16.31
C PRO A 232 -7.53 11.04 -17.41
N GLY A 233 -7.43 9.71 -17.61
CA GLY A 233 -8.21 8.99 -18.62
C GLY A 233 -7.61 8.96 -20.01
N VAL A 234 -6.53 9.71 -20.29
CA VAL A 234 -5.81 9.65 -21.55
C VAL A 234 -4.98 8.37 -21.62
N GLN A 235 -5.04 7.70 -22.75
CA GLN A 235 -4.29 6.46 -23.03
C GLN A 235 -3.27 6.61 -24.16
N VAL A 236 -3.37 7.66 -24.95
CA VAL A 236 -2.48 7.93 -26.09
C VAL A 236 -2.07 9.39 -26.06
N ILE A 237 -0.79 9.65 -26.14
CA ILE A 237 -0.20 11.00 -26.27
C ILE A 237 0.68 10.99 -27.52
N PRO A 238 0.18 11.43 -28.69
CA PRO A 238 0.88 11.32 -29.96
C PRO A 238 2.26 11.99 -29.99
N GLU A 239 2.43 13.10 -29.25
CA GLU A 239 3.72 13.80 -29.14
C GLU A 239 4.81 12.94 -28.49
N MET A 240 4.42 11.89 -27.78
CA MET A 240 5.34 10.95 -27.16
C MET A 240 5.69 9.75 -28.05
N ALA A 241 5.07 9.56 -29.22
CA ALA A 241 5.36 8.46 -30.13
C ALA A 241 6.86 8.31 -30.48
N PRO A 242 7.64 9.39 -30.69
CA PRO A 242 9.10 9.28 -30.91
C PRO A 242 9.89 8.69 -29.73
N TYR A 243 9.30 8.69 -28.55
CA TYR A 243 9.94 8.23 -27.31
C TYR A 243 9.45 6.82 -26.89
N LYS A 244 9.13 5.97 -27.86
CA LYS A 244 8.83 4.57 -27.63
C LYS A 244 9.92 3.90 -26.77
N ASN A 245 9.50 3.03 -25.86
CA ASN A 245 10.37 2.34 -24.90
C ASN A 245 11.10 3.27 -23.91
N CYS A 246 10.50 4.43 -23.62
CA CYS A 246 11.01 5.37 -22.62
C CYS A 246 10.05 5.51 -21.43
N LEU A 247 10.61 5.71 -20.27
CA LEU A 247 9.92 6.19 -19.08
C LEU A 247 9.95 7.73 -19.12
N ILE A 248 8.77 8.33 -19.22
CA ILE A 248 8.62 9.79 -19.28
C ILE A 248 8.39 10.32 -17.88
N SER A 249 9.10 11.39 -17.54
CA SER A 249 8.90 12.15 -16.30
C SER A 249 8.52 13.58 -16.67
N VAL A 250 7.43 14.05 -16.10
CA VAL A 250 6.94 15.43 -16.22
C VAL A 250 6.93 16.05 -14.84
N ALA A 251 7.42 17.28 -14.70
CA ALA A 251 7.31 18.01 -13.43
C ALA A 251 7.09 19.50 -13.68
N ASP A 252 6.24 20.11 -12.85
CA ASP A 252 6.08 21.55 -12.77
C ASP A 252 6.51 22.05 -11.39
N SER A 253 7.69 22.63 -11.31
CA SER A 253 8.22 23.20 -10.07
C SER A 253 7.56 24.50 -9.66
N ALA A 254 6.81 25.14 -10.56
CA ALA A 254 6.01 26.32 -10.25
C ALA A 254 4.65 25.96 -9.59
N ASP A 255 4.19 24.73 -9.77
CA ASP A 255 2.95 24.23 -9.18
C ASP A 255 3.27 23.24 -8.04
N GLN A 256 3.25 23.74 -6.80
CA GLN A 256 3.58 22.95 -5.62
C GLN A 256 2.32 22.34 -5.01
N ILE A 257 2.37 21.03 -4.77
CA ILE A 257 1.27 20.25 -4.22
C ILE A 257 1.74 19.40 -3.02
N GLY A 258 0.79 18.79 -2.32
CA GLY A 258 1.09 17.78 -1.30
C GLY A 258 1.85 18.33 -0.10
N PHE A 259 1.47 19.51 0.40
CA PHE A 259 2.10 20.13 1.56
C PHE A 259 2.05 19.24 2.78
N ARG A 260 3.17 19.19 3.51
CA ARG A 260 3.27 18.40 4.73
C ARG A 260 2.84 19.22 5.94
N ALA A 261 1.90 18.67 6.72
CA ALA A 261 1.42 19.29 7.95
C ALA A 261 2.46 19.29 9.08
N GLY A 262 2.38 20.29 9.97
CA GLY A 262 3.19 20.39 11.17
C GLY A 262 4.35 21.39 11.09
N LYS A 263 4.65 22.06 12.24
CA LYS A 263 5.67 23.12 12.32
C LYS A 263 7.06 22.72 11.81
N LYS A 264 7.47 21.47 12.07
CA LYS A 264 8.78 20.95 11.65
C LYS A 264 8.91 20.83 10.12
N TYR A 265 7.79 20.68 9.43
CA TYR A 265 7.73 20.41 8.00
C TYR A 265 7.00 21.53 7.24
N ALA A 266 6.74 22.66 7.90
CA ALA A 266 6.09 23.81 7.29
C ALA A 266 6.82 24.22 6.00
N GLY A 267 6.08 24.29 4.90
CA GLY A 267 6.62 24.58 3.58
C GLY A 267 7.23 23.39 2.80
N GLN A 268 7.34 22.19 3.38
CA GLN A 268 7.69 21.01 2.60
C GLN A 268 6.53 20.66 1.68
N SER A 269 6.78 20.68 0.39
CA SER A 269 5.84 20.37 -0.68
C SER A 269 6.53 19.55 -1.76
N TRP A 270 5.77 19.14 -2.76
CA TRP A 270 6.24 18.42 -3.93
C TRP A 270 5.88 19.20 -5.17
N ASP A 271 6.73 19.15 -6.18
CA ASP A 271 6.36 19.59 -7.52
C ASP A 271 5.18 18.75 -8.01
N ARG A 272 4.29 19.31 -8.83
CA ARG A 272 3.34 18.48 -9.54
C ARG A 272 4.11 17.60 -10.51
N GLU A 273 4.12 16.30 -10.24
CA GLU A 273 4.89 15.32 -11.01
C GLU A 273 4.02 14.23 -11.62
N GLU A 274 4.43 13.76 -12.81
CA GLU A 274 3.82 12.63 -13.47
C GLU A 274 4.86 11.68 -14.03
N LEU A 275 4.49 10.40 -14.14
CA LEU A 275 5.36 9.33 -14.62
C LEU A 275 4.54 8.33 -15.43
N PHE A 276 4.95 8.07 -16.67
CA PHE A 276 4.35 7.07 -17.54
C PHE A 276 5.36 6.47 -18.51
N TYR A 277 5.11 5.24 -18.97
CA TYR A 277 5.93 4.56 -19.97
C TYR A 277 5.24 4.66 -21.34
N VAL A 278 6.03 4.83 -22.40
CA VAL A 278 5.53 4.98 -23.77
C VAL A 278 5.73 3.67 -24.55
N GLU A 279 4.61 3.15 -25.05
CA GLU A 279 4.56 2.03 -25.98
C GLU A 279 4.56 2.55 -27.44
N GLU A 280 4.11 1.75 -28.37
CA GLU A 280 4.01 2.16 -29.79
C GLU A 280 2.98 3.26 -29.98
N ASP A 281 3.22 4.11 -30.98
CA ASP A 281 2.29 5.15 -31.44
C ASP A 281 1.84 6.14 -30.33
N GLY A 282 2.69 6.34 -29.32
CA GLY A 282 2.39 7.24 -28.21
C GLY A 282 1.37 6.70 -27.22
N ARG A 283 1.01 5.43 -27.29
CA ARG A 283 0.24 4.75 -26.24
C ARG A 283 1.02 4.79 -24.93
N ILE A 284 0.35 5.12 -23.84
CA ILE A 284 1.00 5.22 -22.53
C ILE A 284 0.55 4.09 -21.61
N LEU A 285 1.45 3.67 -20.74
CA LEU A 285 1.20 2.79 -19.63
C LEU A 285 1.52 3.55 -18.33
N GLY A 286 0.59 3.50 -17.41
CA GLY A 286 0.59 4.34 -16.21
C GLY A 286 -0.39 5.50 -16.36
N ASP A 287 -1.50 5.46 -15.60
CA ASP A 287 -2.57 6.46 -15.66
C ASP A 287 -2.02 7.85 -15.34
N ILE A 288 -2.48 8.85 -16.05
CA ILE A 288 -2.22 10.25 -15.68
C ILE A 288 -3.07 10.57 -14.44
N ALA A 289 -2.42 10.94 -13.34
CA ALA A 289 -3.10 11.25 -12.08
C ALA A 289 -3.52 12.72 -11.95
N TRP A 290 -2.86 13.61 -12.68
CA TRP A 290 -3.00 15.05 -12.55
C TRP A 290 -3.25 15.73 -13.90
N THR A 291 -4.04 16.80 -13.89
CA THR A 291 -4.09 17.73 -15.01
C THR A 291 -2.98 18.77 -14.85
N PHE A 292 -2.21 19.00 -15.90
CA PHE A 292 -1.13 19.98 -15.91
C PHE A 292 -1.56 21.24 -16.69
N LYS A 293 -1.21 22.39 -16.13
CA LYS A 293 -1.36 23.69 -16.84
C LYS A 293 -0.09 24.05 -17.61
N ASP A 294 1.04 23.67 -17.05
CA ASP A 294 2.37 23.83 -17.64
C ASP A 294 3.33 22.78 -17.07
N TYR A 295 4.58 22.77 -17.55
CA TYR A 295 5.66 21.98 -16.98
C TYR A 295 6.97 22.74 -17.06
N THR A 296 7.84 22.52 -16.06
CA THR A 296 9.22 23.05 -16.04
C THR A 296 10.24 22.04 -16.53
N THR A 297 9.94 20.76 -16.41
CA THR A 297 10.79 19.66 -16.89
C THR A 297 9.97 18.59 -17.59
N LEU A 298 10.49 18.12 -18.73
CA LEU A 298 9.98 16.98 -19.46
C LEU A 298 11.17 16.14 -19.93
N GLN A 299 11.25 14.88 -19.48
CA GLN A 299 12.38 14.00 -19.73
C GLN A 299 11.94 12.62 -20.19
N ALA A 300 12.67 12.04 -21.14
CA ALA A 300 12.59 10.64 -21.52
C ALA A 300 13.80 9.89 -20.97
N THR A 301 13.56 8.80 -20.28
CA THR A 301 14.58 7.84 -19.85
C THR A 301 14.39 6.55 -20.62
N PRO A 302 15.25 6.24 -21.60
CA PRO A 302 15.14 5.01 -22.38
C PRO A 302 15.26 3.79 -21.47
N CYS A 303 14.34 2.84 -21.61
CA CYS A 303 14.43 1.57 -20.92
C CYS A 303 15.31 0.60 -21.70
N ASP A 304 16.02 -0.28 -20.99
CA ASP A 304 16.75 -1.37 -21.62
C ASP A 304 15.76 -2.39 -22.23
N ASP A 305 16.15 -3.05 -23.29
CA ASP A 305 15.27 -3.94 -24.04
C ASP A 305 15.10 -5.28 -23.32
N SER A 306 16.11 -5.70 -22.56
CA SER A 306 16.12 -6.95 -21.80
C SER A 306 16.07 -6.69 -20.28
N PHE A 307 15.55 -7.66 -19.54
CA PHE A 307 15.67 -7.69 -18.09
C PHE A 307 17.13 -7.93 -17.67
N LEU A 308 17.57 -7.19 -16.67
CA LEU A 308 18.74 -7.50 -15.88
C LEU A 308 18.31 -8.33 -14.68
N ILE A 309 18.99 -9.46 -14.46
CA ILE A 309 18.69 -10.37 -13.36
C ILE A 309 19.87 -10.38 -12.40
N ILE A 310 19.59 -10.12 -11.11
CA ILE A 310 20.53 -10.29 -10.00
C ILE A 310 19.98 -11.41 -9.14
N ASP A 311 20.66 -12.55 -9.14
CA ASP A 311 20.19 -13.79 -8.52
C ASP A 311 21.14 -14.26 -7.41
N GLY A 312 20.59 -14.52 -6.24
CA GLY A 312 21.33 -15.03 -5.09
C GLY A 312 22.08 -13.96 -4.30
N GLY A 313 22.88 -14.42 -3.35
CA GLY A 313 23.70 -13.61 -2.44
C GLY A 313 23.09 -13.41 -1.06
N GLY A 314 23.92 -13.62 -0.03
CA GLY A 314 23.66 -13.27 1.36
C GLY A 314 24.43 -12.02 1.78
N PHE A 315 23.78 -11.05 2.41
CA PHE A 315 24.41 -9.78 2.79
C PHE A 315 24.37 -9.61 4.31
N HIS A 316 25.54 -9.56 4.94
CA HIS A 316 25.74 -9.36 6.37
C HIS A 316 26.25 -7.94 6.63
N LEU A 317 25.48 -7.14 7.34
CA LEU A 317 25.79 -5.75 7.68
C LEU A 317 26.47 -5.68 9.03
N SER A 318 27.52 -4.89 9.17
CA SER A 318 28.27 -4.77 10.44
C SER A 318 27.48 -4.05 11.54
N GLY A 319 26.47 -3.27 11.21
CA GLY A 319 25.72 -2.45 12.16
C GLY A 319 26.45 -1.20 12.67
N ASP A 320 27.71 -1.01 12.27
CA ASP A 320 28.57 0.12 12.66
C ASP A 320 28.42 1.30 11.71
N ASN A 321 27.27 1.94 11.69
CA ASN A 321 27.14 3.14 10.86
C ASN A 321 27.92 4.31 11.47
N PRO A 322 28.80 5.01 10.71
CA PRO A 322 29.52 6.15 11.23
C PRO A 322 28.55 7.23 11.67
N GLY A 323 28.59 7.57 12.94
CA GLY A 323 27.86 8.71 13.50
C GLY A 323 28.36 10.00 12.91
N THR A 324 27.87 10.41 11.75
CA THR A 324 28.20 11.68 11.14
C THR A 324 27.15 12.72 11.51
N LYS A 325 27.52 13.99 11.51
CA LYS A 325 26.59 15.14 11.67
C LYS A 325 25.62 15.28 10.50
N TYR A 326 25.52 14.24 9.65
CA TYR A 326 24.72 14.28 8.45
C TYR A 326 23.24 14.04 8.78
N THR A 327 22.38 15.02 8.48
CA THR A 327 20.93 14.90 8.60
C THR A 327 20.35 14.21 7.36
N GLY A 328 20.05 12.92 7.43
CA GLY A 328 19.43 12.21 6.31
C GLY A 328 19.55 10.70 6.41
N TYR A 329 19.01 10.03 5.40
CA TYR A 329 18.98 8.58 5.34
C TYR A 329 20.24 8.02 4.67
N TYR A 330 20.84 7.01 5.29
CA TYR A 330 21.99 6.30 4.72
C TYR A 330 21.55 5.25 3.70
N GLN A 331 22.39 5.01 2.69
CA GLN A 331 22.27 3.90 1.75
C GLN A 331 23.42 2.94 2.00
N ASN A 332 23.14 1.67 2.24
CA ASN A 332 24.14 0.65 2.55
C ASN A 332 24.07 -0.60 1.66
N GLY A 333 23.15 -0.64 0.72
CA GLY A 333 22.93 -1.74 -0.20
C GLY A 333 22.91 -1.29 -1.66
N PHE A 334 21.79 -1.47 -2.31
CA PHE A 334 21.61 -1.21 -3.73
C PHE A 334 20.96 0.16 -3.97
N ARG A 335 21.50 0.92 -4.90
CA ARG A 335 20.81 1.99 -5.62
C ARG A 335 20.40 1.46 -6.98
N ILE A 336 19.11 1.45 -7.28
CA ILE A 336 18.54 0.84 -8.46
C ILE A 336 17.94 1.95 -9.33
N GLN A 337 18.55 2.17 -10.48
CA GLN A 337 18.20 3.22 -11.44
C GLN A 337 18.05 2.67 -12.87
N ARG A 338 17.91 1.36 -13.01
CA ARG A 338 17.68 0.67 -14.27
C ARG A 338 16.28 0.10 -14.30
N SER A 339 15.54 0.41 -15.36
CA SER A 339 14.27 -0.23 -15.68
C SER A 339 14.47 -1.68 -16.13
N ARG A 340 13.40 -2.51 -16.05
CA ARG A 340 13.44 -3.96 -16.34
C ARG A 340 14.52 -4.67 -15.54
N ILE A 341 14.36 -4.64 -14.23
CA ILE A 341 15.24 -5.28 -13.25
C ILE A 341 14.49 -6.33 -12.44
N LYS A 342 15.11 -7.49 -12.24
CA LYS A 342 14.67 -8.50 -11.29
C LYS A 342 15.80 -8.81 -10.31
N ILE A 343 15.56 -8.62 -9.03
CA ILE A 343 16.46 -9.02 -7.94
C ILE A 343 15.76 -10.15 -7.18
N GLN A 344 16.44 -11.29 -7.03
CA GLN A 344 15.79 -12.46 -6.45
C GLN A 344 16.72 -13.30 -5.58
N ASN A 345 16.10 -14.12 -4.68
CA ASN A 345 16.77 -15.14 -3.89
C ASN A 345 17.88 -14.59 -2.98
N GLN A 346 17.62 -13.47 -2.31
CA GLN A 346 18.62 -12.81 -1.45
C GLN A 346 18.23 -12.84 0.02
N TRP A 347 19.24 -12.90 0.87
CA TRP A 347 19.15 -12.74 2.30
C TRP A 347 19.91 -11.49 2.75
N VAL A 348 19.34 -10.69 3.64
CA VAL A 348 19.92 -9.45 4.16
C VAL A 348 19.70 -9.38 5.66
N GLY A 349 20.77 -9.18 6.44
CA GLY A 349 20.68 -9.02 7.88
C GLY A 349 21.96 -8.47 8.50
N LEU A 350 22.06 -8.52 9.82
CA LEU A 350 23.28 -8.13 10.53
C LEU A 350 24.26 -9.29 10.63
N GLU A 351 25.55 -8.95 10.79
CA GLU A 351 26.58 -9.89 11.21
C GLU A 351 26.19 -10.59 12.51
N ALA A 352 26.59 -11.87 12.64
CA ALA A 352 26.36 -12.61 13.86
C ALA A 352 26.98 -11.90 15.09
N GLY A 353 26.15 -11.70 16.12
CA GLY A 353 26.58 -10.99 17.33
C GLY A 353 26.64 -9.48 17.23
N SER A 354 26.46 -8.90 16.04
CA SER A 354 26.41 -7.46 15.84
C SER A 354 25.09 -6.86 16.33
N ARG A 355 25.13 -5.59 16.70
CA ARG A 355 23.97 -4.78 17.06
C ARG A 355 23.97 -3.51 16.20
N ASP A 356 22.79 -3.09 15.79
CA ASP A 356 22.64 -1.77 15.18
C ASP A 356 22.90 -0.69 16.23
N THR A 357 24.06 -0.09 16.18
CA THR A 357 24.46 1.04 17.04
C THR A 357 24.15 2.39 16.39
N SER A 358 23.71 2.39 15.16
CA SER A 358 23.44 3.60 14.40
C SER A 358 22.27 4.40 15.01
N MET A 359 22.51 5.69 15.17
CA MET A 359 21.47 6.68 15.54
C MET A 359 20.77 7.25 14.31
N GLU A 360 21.29 6.98 13.12
CA GLU A 360 20.83 7.59 11.87
C GLU A 360 19.91 6.65 11.07
N PRO A 361 18.86 7.18 10.42
CA PRO A 361 17.96 6.37 9.64
C PRO A 361 18.61 5.85 8.34
N ARG A 362 18.16 4.69 7.87
CA ARG A 362 18.54 4.11 6.57
C ARG A 362 17.41 4.28 5.55
N SER A 363 17.75 4.59 4.30
CA SER A 363 16.79 4.73 3.21
C SER A 363 16.32 3.39 2.62
N GLY A 364 16.89 2.30 3.08
CA GLY A 364 16.64 0.94 2.63
C GLY A 364 17.90 0.29 2.07
N PHE A 365 17.97 -1.04 2.21
CA PHE A 365 19.00 -1.85 1.56
C PHE A 365 18.79 -1.87 0.04
N TYR A 366 17.51 -1.98 -0.39
CA TYR A 366 17.09 -1.80 -1.78
C TYR A 366 16.47 -0.41 -1.93
N ASN A 367 17.09 0.45 -2.73
CA ASN A 367 16.62 1.81 -2.97
C ASN A 367 16.41 2.06 -4.45
N PHE A 368 15.16 2.18 -4.85
CA PHE A 368 14.75 2.38 -6.24
C PHE A 368 14.57 3.87 -6.54
N SER A 369 14.93 4.28 -7.73
CA SER A 369 14.75 5.66 -8.17
C SER A 369 14.48 5.75 -9.65
N ARG A 370 13.32 6.20 -10.02
CA ARG A 370 12.87 6.43 -11.40
C ARG A 370 13.03 5.20 -12.29
N VAL A 371 12.29 4.14 -11.98
CA VAL A 371 12.36 2.87 -12.69
C VAL A 371 10.98 2.40 -13.14
N TYR A 372 11.00 1.71 -14.26
CA TYR A 372 9.86 1.00 -14.84
C TYR A 372 10.12 -0.50 -14.80
N ASN A 373 9.12 -1.27 -14.38
CA ASN A 373 9.10 -2.72 -14.38
C ASN A 373 10.27 -3.33 -13.56
N ALA A 374 10.17 -3.17 -12.24
CA ALA A 374 11.11 -3.72 -11.27
C ALA A 374 10.46 -4.79 -10.39
N THR A 375 11.20 -5.87 -10.13
CA THR A 375 10.73 -6.96 -9.28
C THR A 375 11.74 -7.27 -8.18
N LEU A 376 11.27 -7.35 -6.92
CA LEU A 376 11.95 -8.04 -5.83
C LEU A 376 11.22 -9.35 -5.57
N GLU A 377 11.96 -10.48 -5.61
CA GLU A 377 11.34 -11.80 -5.44
C GLU A 377 12.18 -12.70 -4.54
N ASN A 378 11.51 -13.42 -3.62
CA ASN A 378 12.16 -14.33 -2.67
C ASN A 378 13.27 -13.62 -1.87
N ILE A 379 12.95 -12.49 -1.28
CA ILE A 379 13.87 -11.71 -0.44
C ILE A 379 13.56 -11.95 1.02
N ARG A 380 14.59 -12.29 1.78
CA ARG A 380 14.53 -12.38 3.24
C ARG A 380 15.31 -11.23 3.84
N LEU A 381 14.59 -10.25 4.38
CA LEU A 381 15.16 -9.06 4.98
C LEU A 381 14.92 -9.09 6.49
N ILE A 382 16.01 -9.15 7.26
CA ILE A 382 15.93 -9.06 8.71
C ILE A 382 16.03 -7.59 9.09
N PRO A 383 14.97 -6.98 9.66
CA PRO A 383 15.03 -5.62 10.12
C PRO A 383 16.04 -5.51 11.27
N TRP A 384 17.02 -4.63 11.12
CA TRP A 384 18.11 -4.45 12.09
C TRP A 384 17.95 -3.20 12.95
N GLU A 385 16.87 -2.46 12.78
CA GLU A 385 16.62 -1.28 13.57
C GLU A 385 16.13 -1.58 14.98
N GLN A 386 16.64 -0.80 15.91
CA GLN A 386 16.09 -0.76 17.26
C GLN A 386 14.74 0.00 17.27
N ASN A 387 13.89 -0.35 18.23
CA ASN A 387 12.64 0.35 18.43
C ASN A 387 12.90 1.84 18.71
N ARG A 388 12.47 2.72 17.81
CA ARG A 388 12.62 4.16 17.90
C ARG A 388 11.61 4.85 18.80
N SER A 389 10.72 4.11 19.42
CA SER A 389 9.77 4.64 20.39
C SER A 389 10.41 4.96 21.75
N ASP A 390 11.70 4.70 21.92
CA ASP A 390 12.41 5.09 23.13
C ASP A 390 12.72 6.59 23.12
N PRO A 391 11.99 7.41 23.91
CA PRO A 391 12.19 8.85 23.95
C PRO A 391 13.57 9.25 24.50
N ALA A 392 14.25 8.38 25.25
CA ALA A 392 15.56 8.64 25.81
C ALA A 392 16.67 8.66 24.74
N ARG A 393 16.46 7.97 23.61
CA ARG A 393 17.48 7.86 22.55
C ARG A 393 17.42 8.95 21.49
N LYS A 394 16.37 9.77 21.43
CA LYS A 394 16.15 10.82 20.41
C LYS A 394 16.44 10.33 18.96
N LEU A 395 16.13 9.09 18.66
CA LEU A 395 16.39 8.51 17.34
C LEU A 395 15.62 9.26 16.26
N GLY A 396 16.24 9.49 15.13
CA GLY A 396 15.63 10.16 13.97
C GLY A 396 14.41 9.41 13.41
N ALA A 397 13.67 10.02 12.50
CA ALA A 397 12.53 9.39 11.87
C ALA A 397 12.95 8.21 10.99
N GLY A 398 12.30 7.11 11.11
CA GLY A 398 12.20 5.89 10.30
C GLY A 398 13.38 5.39 9.47
N THR A 399 13.71 4.12 9.59
CA THR A 399 14.52 3.38 8.62
C THR A 399 13.63 2.50 7.75
N TYR A 400 13.98 2.38 6.50
CA TYR A 400 13.31 1.51 5.55
C TYR A 400 14.27 0.40 5.09
N GLY A 401 13.83 -0.84 5.09
CA GLY A 401 14.59 -1.96 4.49
C GLY A 401 14.55 -1.89 2.96
N ILE A 402 13.44 -1.43 2.43
CA ILE A 402 13.21 -1.18 1.02
C ILE A 402 12.66 0.23 0.88
N GLY A 403 13.24 1.02 0.01
CA GLY A 403 12.82 2.37 -0.28
C GLY A 403 12.81 2.68 -1.76
N GLY A 404 12.20 3.81 -2.12
CA GLY A 404 12.22 4.25 -3.51
C GLY A 404 11.28 5.40 -3.80
N SER A 405 11.43 5.95 -5.00
CA SER A 405 10.58 7.03 -5.51
C SER A 405 10.51 6.99 -7.03
N ARG A 406 9.40 7.42 -7.57
CA ARG A 406 9.12 7.48 -9.00
C ARG A 406 9.22 6.11 -9.67
N LEU A 407 8.33 5.21 -9.22
CA LEU A 407 8.27 3.83 -9.67
C LEU A 407 7.01 3.61 -10.50
N LEU A 408 7.16 2.86 -11.59
CA LEU A 408 6.04 2.41 -12.41
C LEU A 408 6.14 0.90 -12.63
N ASN A 409 5.05 0.16 -12.37
CA ASN A 409 4.96 -1.29 -12.48
C ASN A 409 6.02 -2.02 -11.64
N CYS A 410 6.01 -1.79 -10.33
CA CYS A 410 6.89 -2.50 -9.40
C CYS A 410 6.13 -3.61 -8.67
N THR A 411 6.77 -4.78 -8.57
CA THR A 411 6.23 -5.95 -7.87
C THR A 411 7.20 -6.42 -6.80
N PHE A 412 6.70 -6.55 -5.57
CA PHE A 412 7.39 -7.27 -4.49
C PHE A 412 6.65 -8.57 -4.24
N ARG A 413 7.35 -9.70 -4.43
CA ARG A 413 6.77 -11.04 -4.29
C ARG A 413 7.62 -11.90 -3.37
N ASN A 414 6.98 -12.59 -2.43
CA ASN A 414 7.67 -13.42 -1.45
C ASN A 414 8.76 -12.65 -0.68
N VAL A 415 8.51 -11.38 -0.34
CA VAL A 415 9.43 -10.58 0.46
C VAL A 415 9.06 -10.71 1.92
N THR A 416 9.98 -11.23 2.73
CA THR A 416 9.79 -11.41 4.16
C THR A 416 10.72 -10.48 4.93
N ALA A 417 10.12 -9.63 5.77
CA ALA A 417 10.82 -8.86 6.79
C ALA A 417 10.74 -9.64 8.11
N GLU A 418 11.86 -10.22 8.54
CA GLU A 418 11.93 -10.93 9.81
C GLU A 418 12.35 -10.01 10.96
N GLY A 419 12.02 -10.41 12.18
CA GLY A 419 12.34 -9.66 13.39
C GLY A 419 11.10 -9.05 14.06
N SER A 420 11.29 -8.01 14.86
CA SER A 420 10.20 -7.38 15.60
C SER A 420 9.24 -6.62 14.69
N LEU A 421 7.94 -6.83 14.90
CA LEU A 421 6.91 -6.03 14.24
C LEU A 421 6.94 -4.53 14.64
N LEU A 422 7.72 -4.18 15.67
CA LEU A 422 7.91 -2.80 16.12
C LEU A 422 8.91 -2.00 15.28
N HIS A 423 9.68 -2.65 14.40
CA HIS A 423 10.61 -1.95 13.55
C HIS A 423 9.91 -0.97 12.61
N TRP A 424 10.51 0.19 12.47
CA TRP A 424 10.01 1.24 11.58
C TRP A 424 10.21 0.84 10.10
N GLY A 425 9.16 0.87 9.35
CA GLY A 425 9.10 0.81 7.88
C GLY A 425 10.11 -0.08 7.14
N VAL A 426 9.66 -1.22 6.69
CA VAL A 426 10.42 -2.02 5.70
C VAL A 426 10.30 -1.41 4.31
N PHE A 427 9.21 -0.67 4.07
CA PHE A 427 8.95 -0.02 2.80
C PHE A 427 8.45 1.41 3.02
N GLY A 428 8.98 2.34 2.23
CA GLY A 428 8.51 3.72 2.18
C GLY A 428 8.99 4.38 0.89
N THR A 429 8.10 5.06 0.18
CA THR A 429 8.40 5.65 -1.12
C THR A 429 7.39 6.74 -1.50
N ASN A 430 7.74 7.49 -2.55
CA ASN A 430 6.94 8.59 -3.10
C ASN A 430 6.78 8.40 -4.60
N LEU A 431 5.63 8.76 -5.15
CA LEU A 431 5.24 8.64 -6.55
C LEU A 431 5.45 7.22 -7.08
N ASN A 432 4.56 6.33 -6.65
CA ASN A 432 4.49 4.96 -7.15
C ASN A 432 3.22 4.75 -7.93
N LYS A 433 3.35 4.06 -9.06
CA LYS A 433 2.20 3.73 -9.92
C LYS A 433 2.21 2.24 -10.25
N ASN A 434 1.02 1.63 -10.23
CA ASN A 434 0.83 0.20 -10.52
C ASN A 434 1.75 -0.67 -9.66
N PHE A 435 1.66 -0.48 -8.35
CA PHE A 435 2.53 -1.16 -7.39
C PHE A 435 1.84 -2.38 -6.81
N ARG A 436 2.54 -3.52 -6.79
CA ARG A 436 2.02 -4.82 -6.34
C ARG A 436 2.87 -5.39 -5.21
N ILE A 437 2.21 -5.83 -4.15
CA ILE A 437 2.78 -6.54 -3.01
C ILE A 437 2.06 -7.87 -2.90
N GLU A 438 2.75 -8.98 -3.17
CA GLU A 438 2.19 -10.32 -3.31
C GLU A 438 2.92 -11.31 -2.39
N ASN A 439 2.19 -12.03 -1.55
CA ASN A 439 2.73 -13.04 -0.63
C ASN A 439 3.91 -12.51 0.21
N CYS A 440 3.75 -11.32 0.78
CA CYS A 440 4.80 -10.64 1.53
C CYS A 440 4.49 -10.61 3.05
N ARG A 441 5.55 -10.48 3.86
CA ARG A 441 5.47 -10.18 5.30
C ARG A 441 6.26 -8.91 5.58
N LEU A 442 5.58 -7.78 5.71
CA LEU A 442 6.18 -6.46 5.84
C LEU A 442 5.74 -5.79 7.15
N ASN A 443 6.63 -5.06 7.81
CA ASN A 443 6.25 -4.29 9.00
C ASN A 443 5.34 -3.10 8.66
N ARG A 444 5.49 -2.53 7.50
CA ARG A 444 4.78 -1.33 7.05
C ARG A 444 4.75 -1.24 5.54
N VAL A 445 3.63 -0.76 5.01
CA VAL A 445 3.54 -0.20 3.66
C VAL A 445 3.30 1.30 3.81
N ASP A 446 4.27 2.13 3.40
CA ASP A 446 4.23 3.58 3.57
C ASP A 446 4.51 4.28 2.24
N VAL A 447 3.45 4.58 1.50
CA VAL A 447 3.54 5.21 0.18
C VAL A 447 2.92 6.61 0.24
N HIS A 448 3.77 7.59 0.44
CA HIS A 448 3.39 8.99 0.57
C HIS A 448 4.42 9.87 -0.13
N PHE A 449 4.11 10.89 -0.60
CA PHE A 449 3.11 11.44 -1.45
C PHE A 449 3.57 11.20 -2.87
N HIS A 450 2.90 10.51 -3.75
CA HIS A 450 1.63 9.80 -3.67
C HIS A 450 1.75 8.44 -4.37
N CYS A 451 0.72 7.58 -4.22
CA CYS A 451 0.59 6.30 -4.88
C CYS A 451 -0.60 6.30 -5.84
N TRP A 452 -0.46 5.62 -6.99
CA TRP A 452 -1.55 5.45 -7.94
C TRP A 452 -1.63 3.99 -8.38
N ASN A 453 -2.75 3.34 -8.09
CA ASN A 453 -2.95 1.89 -8.19
C ASN A 453 -2.00 1.09 -7.29
N LEU A 454 -2.53 0.60 -6.18
CA LEU A 454 -1.81 -0.25 -5.22
C LEU A 454 -2.58 -1.54 -5.00
N THR A 455 -1.92 -2.67 -5.19
CA THR A 455 -2.45 -4.00 -4.86
C THR A 455 -1.62 -4.62 -3.74
N ILE A 456 -2.28 -5.09 -2.68
CA ILE A 456 -1.69 -5.89 -1.60
C ILE A 456 -2.50 -7.16 -1.49
N GLN A 457 -1.87 -8.32 -1.74
CA GLN A 457 -2.58 -9.60 -1.70
C GLN A 457 -1.75 -10.69 -1.04
N ASP A 458 -2.45 -11.66 -0.42
CA ASP A 458 -1.86 -12.84 0.19
C ASP A 458 -0.73 -12.52 1.19
N SER A 459 -0.87 -11.39 1.91
CA SER A 459 0.24 -10.79 2.65
C SER A 459 -0.07 -10.63 4.15
N VAL A 460 0.99 -10.39 4.92
CA VAL A 460 0.90 -10.01 6.34
C VAL A 460 1.58 -8.66 6.54
N ILE A 461 0.82 -7.68 7.03
CA ILE A 461 1.32 -6.34 7.33
C ILE A 461 1.36 -6.13 8.84
N GLY A 462 2.51 -5.72 9.34
CA GLY A 462 2.78 -5.57 10.78
C GLY A 462 2.24 -4.28 11.40
N LEU A 463 2.72 -3.97 12.59
CA LEU A 463 2.19 -2.94 13.49
C LEU A 463 2.20 -1.50 12.94
N ARG A 464 2.96 -1.20 11.91
CA ARG A 464 2.95 0.12 11.27
C ARG A 464 1.90 0.23 10.17
N GLY A 465 1.28 -0.88 9.79
CA GLY A 465 0.14 -0.93 8.90
C GLY A 465 0.37 -0.36 7.51
N ILE A 466 -0.71 -0.01 6.87
CA ILE A 466 -0.74 0.62 5.55
C ILE A 466 -0.98 2.12 5.72
N SER A 467 -0.02 2.92 5.28
CA SER A 467 -0.12 4.39 5.26
C SER A 467 0.07 4.88 3.83
N VAL A 468 -0.98 5.38 3.22
CA VAL A 468 -0.98 5.76 1.80
C VAL A 468 -1.66 7.10 1.57
N THR A 469 -1.27 7.75 0.48
CA THR A 469 -2.02 8.86 -0.12
C THR A 469 -1.88 8.78 -1.63
N GLY A 470 -2.95 9.03 -2.34
CA GLY A 470 -2.94 8.90 -3.80
C GLY A 470 -4.33 8.70 -4.39
N GLY A 471 -4.43 7.77 -5.33
CA GLY A 471 -5.67 7.47 -6.04
C GLY A 471 -5.58 6.24 -6.95
N GLY A 472 -6.53 6.13 -7.88
CA GLY A 472 -6.68 4.93 -8.69
C GLY A 472 -7.26 3.74 -7.89
N ASP A 473 -6.91 2.53 -8.25
CA ASP A 473 -7.37 1.32 -7.57
C ASP A 473 -6.50 0.99 -6.34
N LEU A 474 -7.12 0.89 -5.16
CA LEU A 474 -6.54 0.30 -3.96
C LEU A 474 -7.20 -1.06 -3.72
N THR A 475 -6.45 -2.12 -3.89
CA THR A 475 -6.93 -3.48 -3.65
C THR A 475 -6.15 -4.13 -2.52
N ILE A 476 -6.86 -4.61 -1.50
CA ILE A 476 -6.30 -5.36 -0.37
C ILE A 476 -7.08 -6.67 -0.27
N GLU A 477 -6.44 -7.79 -0.56
CA GLU A 477 -7.10 -9.10 -0.61
C GLU A 477 -6.32 -10.16 0.17
N ASN A 478 -7.02 -11.10 0.81
CA ASN A 478 -6.45 -12.24 1.51
C ASN A 478 -5.30 -11.85 2.47
N THR A 479 -5.40 -10.68 3.10
CA THR A 479 -4.29 -10.06 3.84
C THR A 479 -4.63 -9.93 5.32
N THR A 480 -3.65 -10.25 6.17
CA THR A 480 -3.73 -10.04 7.62
C THR A 480 -2.97 -8.77 8.00
N LEU A 481 -3.64 -7.87 8.74
CA LEU A 481 -3.05 -6.62 9.21
C LEU A 481 -3.00 -6.59 10.74
N HIS A 482 -1.84 -6.29 11.29
CA HIS A 482 -1.62 -6.13 12.74
C HIS A 482 -1.58 -4.64 13.10
N ASN A 483 -2.75 -3.97 13.16
CA ASN A 483 -2.85 -2.54 13.47
C ASN A 483 -4.25 -2.22 14.04
N ASN A 484 -4.40 -1.05 14.65
CA ASN A 484 -5.72 -0.51 15.01
C ASN A 484 -6.39 0.28 13.87
N MET A 485 -5.73 0.41 12.73
CA MET A 485 -6.25 1.04 11.53
C MET A 485 -5.94 0.17 10.31
N LEU A 486 -6.93 -0.15 9.50
CA LEU A 486 -6.70 -0.97 8.31
C LEU A 486 -5.95 -0.18 7.25
N VAL A 487 -6.43 1.01 6.90
CA VAL A 487 -5.74 1.93 6.00
C VAL A 487 -5.67 3.33 6.60
N ASN A 488 -4.49 3.89 6.66
CA ASN A 488 -4.23 5.26 7.09
C ASN A 488 -3.99 6.18 5.88
N PHE A 489 -4.96 7.01 5.54
CA PHE A 489 -4.79 8.09 4.56
C PHE A 489 -4.17 9.29 5.26
N ARG A 490 -2.87 9.32 5.35
CA ARG A 490 -2.06 10.24 6.14
C ARG A 490 -2.54 11.69 6.12
N SER A 491 -3.20 12.10 7.19
CA SER A 491 -3.70 13.48 7.36
C SER A 491 -2.59 14.54 7.42
N ASP A 492 -1.35 14.12 7.74
CA ASP A 492 -0.18 15.00 7.75
C ASP A 492 0.48 15.13 6.36
N PHE A 493 0.00 14.36 5.37
CA PHE A 493 0.66 14.29 4.07
C PHE A 493 -0.28 13.85 2.95
N GLY A 494 -1.14 14.74 2.51
CA GLY A 494 -2.00 14.52 1.34
C GLY A 494 -3.44 14.08 1.63
N ALA A 495 -3.72 13.40 2.72
CA ALA A 495 -5.05 13.08 3.28
C ALA A 495 -6.09 12.55 2.27
N LYS A 496 -5.69 11.76 1.26
CA LYS A 496 -6.66 11.25 0.28
C LYS A 496 -6.33 9.89 -0.30
N TRP A 497 -7.39 9.21 -0.74
CA TRP A 497 -7.35 8.23 -1.80
C TRP A 497 -8.43 8.57 -2.84
N ASP A 498 -8.02 9.10 -3.99
CA ASP A 498 -8.92 9.57 -5.04
C ASP A 498 -9.17 8.48 -6.09
N GLY A 499 -9.94 7.47 -5.72
CA GLY A 499 -10.20 6.32 -6.56
C GLY A 499 -11.00 5.23 -5.85
N ASP A 500 -10.93 4.03 -6.37
CA ASP A 500 -11.68 2.89 -5.90
C ASP A 500 -10.91 2.10 -4.84
N ILE A 501 -11.61 1.67 -3.79
CA ILE A 501 -11.04 0.88 -2.70
C ILE A 501 -11.78 -0.46 -2.64
N ARG A 502 -11.03 -1.57 -2.71
CA ARG A 502 -11.53 -2.94 -2.55
C ARG A 502 -10.78 -3.63 -1.43
N ILE A 503 -11.49 -4.08 -0.42
CA ILE A 503 -10.95 -4.82 0.74
C ILE A 503 -11.72 -6.12 0.84
N ARG A 504 -11.05 -7.27 0.59
CA ARG A 504 -11.73 -8.56 0.52
C ARG A 504 -10.96 -9.66 1.25
N ASN A 505 -11.69 -10.52 1.95
CA ASN A 505 -11.15 -11.69 2.64
C ASN A 505 -9.96 -11.35 3.55
N CYS A 506 -10.08 -10.25 4.29
CA CYS A 506 -9.00 -9.73 5.13
C CYS A 506 -9.26 -10.00 6.62
N THR A 507 -8.16 -10.04 7.38
CA THR A 507 -8.21 -10.10 8.84
C THR A 507 -7.46 -8.91 9.44
N LEU A 508 -8.13 -8.15 10.30
CA LEU A 508 -7.50 -7.09 11.09
C LEU A 508 -7.31 -7.56 12.52
N VAL A 509 -6.07 -7.60 12.98
CA VAL A 509 -5.69 -7.96 14.36
C VAL A 509 -5.26 -6.67 15.07
N PRO A 510 -6.04 -6.14 16.03
CA PRO A 510 -5.67 -4.93 16.75
C PRO A 510 -4.31 -5.06 17.44
N ALA A 511 -3.49 -4.02 17.33
CA ALA A 511 -2.16 -3.96 17.92
C ALA A 511 -2.19 -3.51 19.39
N SER A 512 -3.24 -2.84 19.81
CA SER A 512 -3.45 -2.33 21.16
C SER A 512 -4.93 -2.28 21.49
N ASP A 513 -5.23 -2.24 22.78
CA ASP A 513 -6.60 -2.05 23.29
C ASP A 513 -7.02 -0.56 23.18
N ARG A 514 -7.30 -0.14 21.95
CA ARG A 514 -7.77 1.21 21.60
C ARG A 514 -8.75 1.13 20.43
N ASP A 515 -9.41 2.24 20.16
CA ASP A 515 -10.29 2.39 18.99
C ASP A 515 -9.68 1.77 17.74
N VAL A 516 -10.49 1.03 17.02
CA VAL A 516 -10.13 0.45 15.72
C VAL A 516 -10.90 1.19 14.64
N THR A 517 -10.25 1.49 13.53
CA THR A 517 -10.89 2.14 12.39
C THR A 517 -10.46 1.46 11.09
N ILE A 518 -11.45 1.07 10.28
CA ILE A 518 -11.17 0.45 8.98
C ILE A 518 -10.77 1.52 7.97
N LEU A 519 -11.64 2.50 7.77
CA LEU A 519 -11.38 3.67 6.93
C LEU A 519 -11.70 4.96 7.68
N SER A 520 -10.86 5.97 7.47
CA SER A 520 -11.11 7.30 8.02
C SER A 520 -10.72 8.40 7.06
N SER A 521 -11.49 9.49 7.08
CA SER A 521 -11.10 10.76 6.49
C SER A 521 -11.01 11.80 7.58
N THR A 522 -9.80 12.27 7.84
CA THR A 522 -9.55 13.32 8.82
C THR A 522 -8.92 14.49 8.08
N PRO A 523 -9.58 15.64 7.97
CA PRO A 523 -9.01 16.81 7.34
C PRO A 523 -7.77 17.25 8.10
N GLY A 524 -6.68 17.45 7.36
CA GLY A 524 -5.51 18.15 7.87
C GLY A 524 -5.84 19.65 8.01
N GLN A 525 -5.02 20.37 8.77
CA GLN A 525 -5.12 21.84 8.87
C GLN A 525 -4.53 22.56 7.65
N TYR A 526 -4.28 21.85 6.55
CA TYR A 526 -3.60 22.34 5.35
C TYR A 526 -4.51 22.27 4.15
N ASP A 527 -4.45 23.32 3.35
CA ASP A 527 -4.89 23.27 1.96
C ASP A 527 -3.80 22.54 1.14
N PHE A 528 -4.13 21.35 0.64
CA PHE A 528 -3.22 20.56 -0.18
C PHE A 528 -3.27 20.95 -1.68
N GLY A 529 -4.11 21.92 -2.06
CA GLY A 529 -4.33 22.30 -3.45
C GLY A 529 -5.20 21.33 -4.25
N TYR A 530 -5.85 20.38 -3.57
CA TYR A 530 -6.74 19.38 -4.16
C TYR A 530 -7.77 18.86 -3.13
N PRO A 531 -8.90 18.26 -3.56
CA PRO A 531 -9.87 17.67 -2.65
C PRO A 531 -9.29 16.48 -1.88
N ILE A 532 -9.71 16.32 -0.61
CA ILE A 532 -9.32 15.20 0.25
C ILE A 532 -10.50 14.27 0.50
N GLY A 533 -10.25 13.01 0.84
CA GLY A 533 -11.28 12.01 1.10
C GLY A 533 -10.76 10.58 1.11
N CYS A 534 -11.62 9.63 1.47
CA CYS A 534 -11.27 8.21 1.64
C CYS A 534 -11.97 7.30 0.62
N GLY A 535 -11.72 7.54 -0.67
CA GLY A 535 -12.27 6.75 -1.76
C GLY A 535 -13.45 7.40 -2.48
N ARG A 536 -13.59 7.08 -3.76
CA ARG A 536 -14.75 7.43 -4.62
C ARG A 536 -15.76 6.30 -4.66
N THR A 537 -15.27 5.07 -4.66
CA THR A 537 -16.03 3.84 -4.46
C THR A 537 -15.30 3.01 -3.41
N VAL A 538 -16.05 2.46 -2.48
CA VAL A 538 -15.50 1.61 -1.40
C VAL A 538 -16.30 0.31 -1.36
N ASP A 539 -15.61 -0.81 -1.44
CA ASP A 539 -16.17 -2.15 -1.34
C ASP A 539 -15.38 -2.96 -0.30
N ILE A 540 -16.03 -3.28 0.83
CA ILE A 540 -15.46 -4.07 1.92
C ILE A 540 -16.27 -5.36 2.05
N GLU A 541 -15.65 -6.50 1.86
CA GLU A 541 -16.31 -7.79 1.88
C GLU A 541 -15.51 -8.84 2.64
N ASN A 542 -16.18 -9.64 3.47
CA ASN A 542 -15.56 -10.73 4.24
C ASN A 542 -14.36 -10.24 5.08
N LEU A 543 -14.60 -9.22 5.93
CA LEU A 543 -13.60 -8.70 6.84
C LEU A 543 -13.81 -9.26 8.24
N GLN A 544 -12.78 -9.90 8.78
CA GLN A 544 -12.72 -10.36 10.16
C GLN A 544 -11.88 -9.41 11.01
N ILE A 545 -12.36 -9.03 12.19
CA ILE A 545 -11.59 -8.28 13.18
C ILE A 545 -11.32 -9.20 14.37
N ASP A 546 -10.06 -9.59 14.57
CA ASP A 546 -9.66 -10.58 15.58
C ASP A 546 -9.11 -9.94 16.85
N PHE A 547 -9.92 -9.94 17.91
CA PHE A 547 -9.58 -9.44 19.23
C PHE A 547 -9.01 -10.52 20.18
N SER A 548 -8.60 -11.67 19.69
CA SER A 548 -8.06 -12.75 20.54
C SER A 548 -6.92 -12.28 21.47
N ARG A 549 -6.21 -11.21 21.10
CA ARG A 549 -5.16 -10.58 21.95
C ARG A 549 -5.74 -9.69 23.05
N PHE A 550 -6.97 -9.21 22.90
CA PHE A 550 -7.65 -8.29 23.81
C PHE A 550 -9.12 -8.73 24.02
N PRO A 551 -9.36 -9.91 24.63
CA PRO A 551 -10.70 -10.50 24.70
C PRO A 551 -11.69 -9.73 25.57
N LYS A 552 -11.20 -8.86 26.45
CA LYS A 552 -12.00 -7.99 27.33
C LYS A 552 -12.13 -6.56 26.78
N SER A 553 -11.64 -6.30 25.58
CA SER A 553 -11.69 -4.97 25.00
C SER A 553 -13.13 -4.51 24.74
N VAL A 554 -13.44 -3.30 25.17
CA VAL A 554 -14.67 -2.58 24.88
C VAL A 554 -14.42 -1.42 23.91
N ALA A 555 -13.22 -1.34 23.32
CA ALA A 555 -12.87 -0.29 22.38
C ALA A 555 -13.74 -0.38 21.12
N PRO A 556 -14.34 0.73 20.66
CA PRO A 556 -15.20 0.73 19.49
C PRO A 556 -14.43 0.41 18.20
N VAL A 557 -15.09 -0.29 17.29
CA VAL A 557 -14.58 -0.58 15.93
C VAL A 557 -15.47 0.13 14.92
N TRP A 558 -14.91 1.09 14.20
CA TRP A 558 -15.61 1.85 13.17
C TRP A 558 -15.25 1.37 11.77
N LEU A 559 -16.23 1.06 10.93
CA LEU A 559 -15.99 0.78 9.51
C LEU A 559 -15.63 2.06 8.75
N LEU A 560 -16.36 3.15 9.01
CA LEU A 560 -16.09 4.45 8.42
C LEU A 560 -16.14 5.56 9.45
N ARG A 561 -15.07 6.36 9.53
CA ARG A 561 -15.01 7.55 10.40
C ARG A 561 -14.64 8.78 9.58
N VAL A 562 -15.56 9.72 9.50
CA VAL A 562 -15.35 10.98 8.79
C VAL A 562 -15.51 12.12 9.78
N ALA A 563 -14.42 12.81 10.05
CA ALA A 563 -14.40 13.91 11.01
C ALA A 563 -15.09 15.16 10.45
N SER A 564 -15.44 16.09 11.34
CA SER A 564 -15.97 17.41 10.96
C SER A 564 -14.99 18.18 10.07
N PHE A 565 -15.51 18.79 9.04
CA PHE A 565 -14.78 19.62 8.09
C PHE A 565 -14.85 21.13 8.42
N SER A 566 -15.51 21.50 9.48
CA SER A 566 -15.71 22.90 9.90
C SER A 566 -14.41 23.69 10.16
N LYS A 567 -13.25 23.02 10.20
CA LYS A 567 -11.93 23.62 10.41
C LYS A 567 -11.08 23.71 9.15
N THR A 568 -11.60 23.37 7.99
CA THR A 568 -10.85 23.55 6.76
C THR A 568 -10.88 25.01 6.34
N LYS A 569 -9.74 25.52 5.87
CA LYS A 569 -9.67 26.88 5.32
C LYS A 569 -10.57 27.01 4.09
N ASP A 570 -11.04 28.22 3.82
CA ASP A 570 -11.78 28.54 2.59
C ASP A 570 -11.05 27.97 1.38
N GLY A 571 -11.73 27.06 0.65
CA GLY A 571 -11.20 26.44 -0.56
C GLY A 571 -10.81 24.98 -0.46
N SER A 572 -10.65 24.39 0.75
CA SER A 572 -10.43 22.94 0.84
C SER A 572 -11.73 22.20 0.55
N ARG A 573 -11.66 21.34 -0.47
CA ARG A 573 -12.79 20.54 -0.90
C ARG A 573 -12.67 19.14 -0.31
N HIS A 574 -13.81 18.55 0.03
CA HIS A 574 -13.90 17.18 0.49
C HIS A 574 -14.70 16.38 -0.50
N PHE A 575 -14.23 15.18 -0.83
CA PHE A 575 -15.04 14.23 -1.58
C PHE A 575 -15.48 13.07 -0.67
N PHE A 576 -16.65 12.55 -0.99
CA PHE A 576 -17.24 11.42 -0.29
C PHE A 576 -17.46 10.26 -1.28
N PRO A 577 -17.41 8.99 -0.83
CA PRO A 577 -17.72 7.87 -1.72
C PRO A 577 -19.12 7.99 -2.31
N ARG A 578 -19.23 7.86 -3.64
CA ARG A 578 -20.55 7.74 -4.27
C ARG A 578 -21.19 6.37 -4.00
N LEU A 579 -20.38 5.35 -3.78
CA LEU A 579 -20.79 4.03 -3.37
C LEU A 579 -19.88 3.56 -2.24
N PHE A 580 -20.50 3.20 -1.12
CA PHE A 580 -19.84 2.56 0.02
C PHE A 580 -20.58 1.27 0.31
N THR A 581 -19.94 0.12 0.16
CA THR A 581 -20.50 -1.18 0.51
C THR A 581 -19.66 -1.86 1.58
N ALA A 582 -20.30 -2.42 2.60
CA ALA A 582 -19.67 -3.27 3.61
C ALA A 582 -20.55 -4.50 3.83
N ARG A 583 -20.00 -5.69 3.59
CA ARG A 583 -20.72 -6.97 3.65
C ARG A 583 -19.92 -8.02 4.42
N ASN A 584 -20.63 -8.85 5.19
CA ASN A 584 -20.07 -9.99 5.89
C ASN A 584 -18.89 -9.57 6.80
N ILE A 585 -19.16 -8.66 7.74
CA ILE A 585 -18.17 -8.17 8.69
C ILE A 585 -18.39 -8.83 10.05
N ALA A 586 -17.37 -9.49 10.57
CA ALA A 586 -17.43 -10.21 11.84
C ALA A 586 -16.29 -9.84 12.78
N VAL A 587 -16.55 -9.94 14.08
CA VAL A 587 -15.55 -9.80 15.15
C VAL A 587 -15.37 -11.14 15.85
N THR A 588 -14.14 -11.52 16.08
CA THR A 588 -13.79 -12.73 16.84
C THR A 588 -12.92 -12.38 18.05
N GLY A 589 -12.88 -13.30 19.02
CA GLY A 589 -12.04 -13.15 20.21
C GLY A 589 -12.61 -12.22 21.30
N ARG A 590 -13.74 -11.54 21.04
CA ARG A 590 -14.54 -10.80 22.03
C ARG A 590 -16.03 -10.90 21.68
N GLN A 591 -16.91 -10.47 22.57
CA GLN A 591 -18.36 -10.47 22.32
C GLN A 591 -18.82 -9.24 21.50
N GLN A 592 -18.18 -8.09 21.69
CA GLN A 592 -18.54 -6.83 21.05
C GLN A 592 -18.24 -6.84 19.54
N GLY A 593 -19.21 -6.40 18.74
CA GLY A 593 -19.08 -6.27 17.29
C GLY A 593 -18.48 -4.95 16.81
N VAL A 594 -19.07 -4.38 15.74
CA VAL A 594 -18.58 -3.15 15.10
C VAL A 594 -19.65 -2.06 15.06
N ARG A 595 -19.21 -0.82 14.84
CA ARG A 595 -20.02 0.34 14.45
C ARG A 595 -19.83 0.60 12.95
N LEU A 596 -20.87 1.11 12.31
CA LEU A 596 -20.91 1.23 10.85
C LEU A 596 -20.23 2.51 10.36
N ALA A 597 -20.82 3.66 10.71
CA ALA A 597 -20.25 4.93 10.25
C ALA A 597 -20.51 6.09 11.21
N LYS A 598 -19.52 6.97 11.32
CA LYS A 598 -19.67 8.29 11.96
C LYS A 598 -19.29 9.34 10.93
N ILE A 599 -20.32 10.08 10.44
CA ILE A 599 -20.16 11.10 9.40
C ILE A 599 -20.70 12.42 10.00
N ILE A 600 -19.80 13.39 10.14
CA ILE A 600 -20.11 14.72 10.67
C ILE A 600 -20.07 15.71 9.50
N ASP A 601 -20.99 16.66 9.47
CA ASP A 601 -21.11 17.72 8.46
C ASP A 601 -21.18 17.19 7.01
N PRO A 602 -22.17 16.33 6.66
CA PRO A 602 -22.25 15.69 5.35
C PRO A 602 -22.54 16.63 4.18
N TYR A 603 -22.74 17.92 4.41
CA TYR A 603 -23.17 18.89 3.40
C TYR A 603 -22.02 19.60 2.67
N HIS A 604 -20.78 19.42 3.12
CA HIS A 604 -19.60 20.08 2.55
C HIS A 604 -18.84 19.23 1.54
N TYR A 605 -19.48 18.18 1.02
CA TYR A 605 -18.78 17.27 0.12
C TYR A 605 -18.85 17.72 -1.33
N ASP A 606 -17.70 17.83 -1.98
CA ASP A 606 -17.60 17.89 -3.41
C ASP A 606 -17.70 16.47 -3.98
N LEU A 607 -18.81 16.20 -4.68
CA LEU A 607 -19.04 14.93 -5.36
C LEU A 607 -18.36 14.90 -6.74
N GLY A 608 -17.80 16.01 -7.19
CA GLY A 608 -16.97 16.07 -8.38
C GLY A 608 -15.61 15.44 -8.15
N ARG A 609 -14.99 14.95 -9.22
CA ARG A 609 -13.60 14.45 -9.19
C ARG A 609 -12.70 15.57 -9.76
N GLU A 610 -11.91 16.21 -8.91
CA GLU A 610 -11.01 17.25 -9.35
C GLU A 610 -9.75 16.64 -9.98
N GLY A 611 -9.37 17.19 -11.15
CA GLY A 611 -8.20 16.76 -11.89
C GLY A 611 -8.27 15.34 -12.45
N GLY A 612 -9.39 14.64 -12.26
CA GLY A 612 -9.49 13.25 -12.58
C GLY A 612 -10.35 12.89 -13.77
N TYR A 613 -11.52 13.47 -13.90
CA TYR A 613 -12.47 13.10 -14.94
C TYR A 613 -13.25 14.36 -15.38
N ASP A 614 -12.79 15.04 -16.38
CA ASP A 614 -13.48 16.04 -17.21
C ASP A 614 -14.51 16.95 -16.52
N GLY A 615 -14.34 17.28 -15.25
CA GLY A 615 -15.28 18.09 -14.49
C GLY A 615 -16.71 17.53 -14.40
N GLN A 616 -16.93 16.27 -14.82
CA GLN A 616 -18.22 15.63 -14.66
C GLN A 616 -18.48 15.43 -13.16
N ARG A 617 -19.47 16.15 -12.66
CA ARG A 617 -19.98 15.92 -11.33
C ARG A 617 -20.50 14.48 -11.26
N LEU A 618 -19.96 13.72 -10.35
CA LEU A 618 -20.57 12.46 -10.01
C LEU A 618 -22.02 12.71 -9.57
N ILE A 619 -22.88 11.74 -9.80
CA ILE A 619 -24.31 11.77 -9.38
C ILE A 619 -24.38 12.34 -7.96
N PRO A 620 -25.24 13.33 -7.70
CA PRO A 620 -25.32 13.99 -6.38
C PRO A 620 -25.68 13.06 -5.23
N ASN A 621 -26.06 11.80 -5.51
CA ASN A 621 -26.47 10.83 -4.52
C ASN A 621 -25.33 9.87 -4.18
N CYS A 622 -25.00 9.79 -2.89
CA CYS A 622 -24.15 8.76 -2.32
C CYS A 622 -25.03 7.53 -1.97
N GLN A 623 -24.55 6.35 -2.28
CA GLN A 623 -25.18 5.09 -1.86
C GLN A 623 -24.30 4.42 -0.80
N MET A 624 -24.92 4.02 0.31
CA MET A 624 -24.26 3.25 1.38
C MET A 624 -25.04 1.96 1.62
N VAL A 625 -24.36 0.82 1.64
CA VAL A 625 -24.98 -0.49 1.88
C VAL A 625 -24.18 -1.21 2.98
N PHE A 626 -24.89 -1.59 4.02
CA PHE A 626 -24.38 -2.38 5.14
C PHE A 626 -25.18 -3.67 5.23
N GLU A 627 -24.52 -4.80 4.98
CA GLU A 627 -25.18 -6.09 4.86
C GLU A 627 -24.48 -7.17 5.68
N ASN A 628 -25.23 -7.89 6.49
CA ASN A 628 -24.75 -9.00 7.30
C ASN A 628 -23.52 -8.60 8.16
N ILE A 629 -23.72 -7.64 9.06
CA ILE A 629 -22.69 -7.09 9.91
C ILE A 629 -22.96 -7.44 11.36
N GLN A 630 -21.96 -7.99 12.03
CA GLN A 630 -22.01 -8.20 13.48
C GLN A 630 -21.81 -6.85 14.17
N LEU A 631 -22.93 -6.26 14.61
CA LEU A 631 -22.93 -4.99 15.34
C LEU A 631 -22.47 -5.19 16.79
N GLU A 632 -21.86 -4.15 17.38
CA GLU A 632 -21.56 -4.16 18.81
C GLU A 632 -22.86 -3.99 19.61
N GLU A 633 -22.86 -4.49 20.83
CA GLU A 633 -23.92 -4.22 21.77
C GLU A 633 -23.71 -2.81 22.35
N ILE A 634 -24.63 -1.89 22.03
CA ILE A 634 -24.57 -0.52 22.52
C ILE A 634 -25.43 -0.42 23.78
N PRO A 635 -24.89 0.06 24.90
CA PRO A 635 -25.69 0.26 26.11
C PRO A 635 -26.88 1.19 25.84
N PRO A 636 -28.00 0.96 26.49
CA PRO A 636 -29.13 1.85 26.41
C PRO A 636 -28.72 3.30 26.72
N SER A 637 -29.12 4.22 25.89
CA SER A 637 -28.79 5.65 26.01
C SER A 637 -29.98 6.50 25.53
N LYS A 638 -29.95 7.80 25.87
CA LYS A 638 -31.00 8.74 25.43
C LYS A 638 -31.05 8.82 23.90
N PRO A 639 -32.24 9.01 23.30
CA PRO A 639 -32.34 9.21 21.85
C PRO A 639 -31.51 10.37 21.32
N SER A 640 -31.31 11.41 22.11
CA SER A 640 -30.46 12.55 21.79
C SER A 640 -28.95 12.23 21.79
N ASP A 641 -28.52 11.11 22.41
CA ASP A 641 -27.09 10.72 22.42
C ASP A 641 -26.66 10.19 21.05
N SER A 642 -26.06 11.07 20.28
CA SER A 642 -25.56 10.76 18.94
C SER A 642 -24.21 10.03 18.94
N GLU A 643 -23.58 9.84 20.10
CA GLU A 643 -22.29 9.13 20.18
C GLU A 643 -22.45 7.61 20.41
N GLN A 644 -23.54 7.22 21.06
CA GLN A 644 -23.85 5.82 21.36
C GLN A 644 -24.78 5.21 20.30
N VAL A 645 -24.32 5.16 19.05
CA VAL A 645 -25.04 4.59 17.92
C VAL A 645 -24.09 3.84 16.99
N HIS A 646 -24.63 2.90 16.20
CA HIS A 646 -23.87 2.20 15.16
C HIS A 646 -23.64 3.07 13.93
N PHE A 647 -24.64 3.84 13.54
CA PHE A 647 -24.57 4.73 12.39
C PHE A 647 -24.97 6.13 12.78
N ARG A 648 -24.09 7.09 12.51
CA ARG A 648 -24.36 8.50 12.70
C ARG A 648 -24.07 9.27 11.42
N ILE A 649 -25.07 10.04 10.99
CA ILE A 649 -24.91 11.10 10.02
C ILE A 649 -25.66 12.33 10.53
N GLY A 650 -25.03 13.50 10.56
CA GLY A 650 -25.65 14.68 11.08
C GLY A 650 -24.87 15.95 10.84
N THR A 651 -25.52 17.07 11.08
CA THR A 651 -24.87 18.41 11.07
C THR A 651 -24.36 18.75 12.44
N GLY A 652 -23.27 19.51 12.51
CA GLY A 652 -23.03 20.37 13.66
C GLY A 652 -24.13 21.45 13.73
N ALA A 653 -24.46 21.89 14.93
CA ALA A 653 -25.62 22.76 15.24
C ALA A 653 -25.74 24.08 14.42
N ASP A 654 -24.71 24.46 13.64
CA ASP A 654 -24.64 25.76 12.97
C ASP A 654 -24.88 25.73 11.46
N MET A 655 -25.28 24.57 10.90
CA MET A 655 -25.34 24.41 9.44
C MET A 655 -26.77 24.48 8.92
N ALA A 656 -27.16 25.65 8.46
CA ALA A 656 -28.41 25.83 7.75
C ALA A 656 -28.42 25.09 6.41
N TYR A 657 -29.45 24.32 6.16
CA TYR A 657 -29.78 23.57 4.92
C TYR A 657 -29.95 24.42 3.64
N GLN A 658 -29.27 25.53 3.51
CA GLN A 658 -29.65 26.52 2.50
C GLN A 658 -29.10 26.25 1.13
N ASP A 659 -28.26 25.23 0.90
CA ASP A 659 -27.62 25.08 -0.40
C ASP A 659 -28.10 23.82 -1.14
N ALA A 660 -28.46 24.01 -2.41
CA ALA A 660 -28.86 22.95 -3.36
C ALA A 660 -27.78 21.89 -3.64
N LYS A 661 -26.65 21.97 -2.96
CA LYS A 661 -25.51 21.03 -3.03
C LYS A 661 -25.49 20.01 -1.91
N ALA A 662 -26.56 19.91 -1.13
CA ALA A 662 -26.66 18.95 -0.04
C ALA A 662 -26.45 17.52 -0.52
N LEU A 663 -25.71 16.73 0.26
CA LEU A 663 -25.56 15.32 0.08
C LEU A 663 -26.89 14.63 0.38
N TYR A 664 -27.43 13.87 -0.57
CA TYR A 664 -28.64 13.06 -0.39
C TYR A 664 -28.25 11.57 -0.35
N PRO A 665 -27.75 11.05 0.76
CA PRO A 665 -27.30 9.67 0.82
C PRO A 665 -28.49 8.74 0.78
N GLN A 666 -28.34 7.68 -0.01
CA GLN A 666 -29.23 6.51 0.00
C GLN A 666 -28.56 5.43 0.87
N ILE A 667 -29.18 5.09 1.99
CA ILE A 667 -28.59 4.21 2.98
C ILE A 667 -29.42 2.95 3.09
N ARG A 668 -28.79 1.78 2.99
CA ARG A 668 -29.42 0.48 3.13
C ARG A 668 -28.74 -0.31 4.24
N PHE A 669 -29.55 -0.82 5.16
CA PHE A 669 -29.15 -1.78 6.18
C PHE A 669 -29.89 -3.09 5.91
N VAL A 670 -29.16 -4.20 5.79
CA VAL A 670 -29.70 -5.52 5.49
C VAL A 670 -29.13 -6.53 6.47
N ASN A 671 -29.99 -7.28 7.14
CA ASN A 671 -29.59 -8.28 8.14
C ASN A 671 -28.64 -7.72 9.19
N CYS A 672 -29.01 -6.56 9.78
CA CYS A 672 -28.30 -5.92 10.87
C CYS A 672 -29.09 -6.06 12.17
N LEU A 673 -28.56 -6.79 13.15
CA LEU A 673 -29.24 -7.03 14.42
C LEU A 673 -28.90 -5.95 15.44
N ASN A 674 -29.91 -5.50 16.21
CA ASN A 674 -29.81 -4.45 17.24
C ASN A 674 -29.31 -3.11 16.69
N LEU A 675 -29.81 -2.72 15.52
CA LEU A 675 -29.35 -1.53 14.81
C LEU A 675 -29.79 -0.25 15.53
N SER A 676 -28.83 0.61 15.83
CA SER A 676 -29.05 1.98 16.36
C SER A 676 -28.52 3.02 15.38
N VAL A 677 -29.38 3.94 14.95
CA VAL A 677 -29.02 4.97 13.96
C VAL A 677 -29.40 6.38 14.46
N TYR A 678 -28.55 7.36 14.13
CA TYR A 678 -28.81 8.78 14.33
C TYR A 678 -28.67 9.52 12.98
N LEU A 679 -29.76 10.13 12.53
CA LEU A 679 -29.86 10.74 11.20
C LEU A 679 -30.09 12.25 11.26
N GLY A 680 -29.96 12.85 12.44
CA GLY A 680 -30.38 14.21 12.75
C GLY A 680 -30.07 15.23 11.67
N GLY A 681 -31.08 15.96 11.24
CA GLY A 681 -30.98 17.03 10.27
C GLY A 681 -30.53 16.63 8.85
N SER A 682 -30.34 15.35 8.53
CA SER A 682 -29.87 14.92 7.20
C SER A 682 -30.99 14.86 6.14
N ALA A 683 -30.59 14.73 4.88
CA ALA A 683 -31.51 14.50 3.77
C ALA A 683 -31.46 13.03 3.28
N ALA A 684 -31.16 12.09 4.17
CA ALA A 684 -30.98 10.71 3.83
C ALA A 684 -32.28 10.01 3.45
N GLN A 685 -32.22 9.12 2.46
CA GLN A 685 -33.25 8.12 2.18
C GLN A 685 -32.77 6.78 2.72
N VAL A 686 -33.47 6.23 3.70
CA VAL A 686 -33.02 5.06 4.45
C VAL A 686 -33.93 3.88 4.24
N TRP A 687 -33.36 2.72 3.91
CA TRP A 687 -34.05 1.44 3.84
C TRP A 687 -33.42 0.48 4.84
N VAL A 688 -34.24 -0.17 5.63
CA VAL A 688 -33.84 -1.21 6.57
C VAL A 688 -34.61 -2.48 6.26
N THR A 689 -33.90 -3.59 6.04
CA THR A 689 -34.53 -4.87 5.65
C THR A 689 -34.01 -6.00 6.53
N ASP A 690 -34.88 -6.92 6.93
CA ASP A 690 -34.56 -8.15 7.69
C ASP A 690 -33.70 -7.89 8.93
N SER A 691 -33.94 -6.79 9.64
CA SER A 691 -33.11 -6.28 10.72
C SER A 691 -33.90 -6.10 12.02
N THR A 692 -33.19 -6.08 13.13
CA THR A 692 -33.75 -5.67 14.43
C THR A 692 -33.32 -4.24 14.71
N ILE A 693 -34.29 -3.37 15.07
CA ILE A 693 -34.05 -1.95 15.32
C ILE A 693 -34.14 -1.72 16.83
N ASP A 694 -33.03 -1.30 17.39
CA ASP A 694 -32.95 -0.88 18.79
C ASP A 694 -33.29 0.60 18.95
N ARG A 695 -32.72 1.46 18.08
CA ARG A 695 -32.98 2.89 18.10
C ARG A 695 -32.92 3.49 16.70
N CYS A 696 -33.80 4.47 16.44
CA CYS A 696 -33.74 5.27 15.22
C CYS A 696 -34.14 6.71 15.56
N THR A 697 -33.15 7.61 15.49
CA THR A 697 -33.37 9.03 15.75
C THR A 697 -33.18 9.83 14.46
N ALA A 698 -34.31 10.27 13.88
CA ALA A 698 -34.31 10.99 12.60
C ALA A 698 -34.47 12.51 12.79
N ALA A 699 -35.06 12.96 13.88
CA ALA A 699 -35.62 14.29 13.99
C ALA A 699 -34.97 15.20 15.06
N MET A 700 -33.93 14.78 15.80
CA MET A 700 -33.43 15.53 16.95
C MET A 700 -32.78 16.89 16.60
N ASP A 701 -32.13 16.99 15.43
CA ASP A 701 -31.47 18.23 14.94
C ASP A 701 -32.27 18.88 13.80
N GLY A 702 -33.59 18.67 13.78
CA GLY A 702 -34.50 19.04 12.71
C GLY A 702 -35.02 17.81 11.94
N PRO A 703 -36.11 17.95 11.17
CA PRO A 703 -36.73 16.83 10.48
C PRO A 703 -35.75 16.20 9.48
N LEU A 704 -35.82 14.87 9.35
CA LEU A 704 -35.20 14.16 8.25
C LEU A 704 -35.86 14.59 6.93
N ARG A 705 -35.15 15.22 6.03
CA ARG A 705 -35.69 15.65 4.73
C ARG A 705 -35.93 14.51 3.73
N GLY A 706 -35.40 13.36 4.00
CA GLY A 706 -35.61 12.14 3.24
C GLY A 706 -36.79 11.34 3.73
N GLY A 707 -36.69 10.01 3.59
CA GLY A 707 -37.72 9.07 4.04
C GLY A 707 -37.12 7.86 4.72
N LEU A 708 -37.95 7.19 5.49
CA LEU A 708 -37.63 5.94 6.17
C LEU A 708 -38.47 4.80 5.61
N SER A 709 -37.84 3.67 5.37
CA SER A 709 -38.53 2.45 4.92
C SER A 709 -38.00 1.24 5.68
N PHE A 710 -38.89 0.54 6.38
CA PHE A 710 -38.54 -0.67 7.13
C PHE A 710 -39.34 -1.85 6.53
N GLN A 711 -38.61 -2.90 6.15
CA GLN A 711 -39.21 -4.11 5.58
C GLN A 711 -38.75 -5.34 6.34
N SER A 712 -39.72 -6.15 6.79
CA SER A 712 -39.44 -7.38 7.56
C SER A 712 -38.57 -7.12 8.80
N CYS A 713 -38.76 -5.96 9.44
CA CYS A 713 -37.97 -5.55 10.59
C CYS A 713 -38.69 -5.84 11.91
N ARG A 714 -37.88 -5.98 12.95
CA ARG A 714 -38.32 -6.12 14.33
C ARG A 714 -37.89 -4.89 15.12
N PHE A 715 -38.85 -4.16 15.68
CA PHE A 715 -38.57 -3.05 16.62
C PHE A 715 -38.61 -3.60 18.04
N ALA A 716 -37.48 -3.54 18.73
CA ALA A 716 -37.33 -4.05 20.11
C ALA A 716 -36.35 -3.15 20.87
N PRO A 717 -36.78 -1.92 21.26
CA PRO A 717 -35.86 -0.93 21.80
C PRO A 717 -35.36 -1.32 23.20
N GLN A 718 -34.08 -1.13 23.44
CA GLN A 718 -33.52 -1.27 24.78
C GLN A 718 -33.51 0.08 25.48
N VAL A 719 -34.01 0.14 26.70
CA VAL A 719 -34.01 1.35 27.54
C VAL A 719 -33.30 1.10 28.86
N SER A 720 -32.81 2.16 29.50
CA SER A 720 -32.05 2.00 30.76
C SER A 720 -32.95 1.99 32.00
N ASP A 721 -32.52 1.29 33.05
CA ASP A 721 -33.14 1.30 34.37
C ASP A 721 -33.02 2.65 35.08
N ALA A 722 -32.11 3.51 34.67
CA ALA A 722 -31.75 4.77 35.37
C ALA A 722 -32.86 5.84 35.30
N ASP A 723 -33.95 5.61 34.55
CA ASP A 723 -35.12 6.52 34.52
C ASP A 723 -36.02 6.39 35.75
N GLU A 724 -35.87 5.35 36.59
CA GLU A 724 -36.65 5.21 37.82
C GLU A 724 -36.08 6.00 39.03
N ASP A 725 -34.78 6.35 39.05
CA ASP A 725 -34.11 6.98 40.19
C ASP A 725 -34.18 8.53 40.18
N SER A 726 -34.75 9.17 39.15
CA SER A 726 -34.89 10.65 39.13
C SER A 726 -36.05 11.14 39.97
N ALA A 727 -36.12 10.71 41.22
CA ALA A 727 -37.00 11.29 42.25
C ALA A 727 -36.64 12.78 42.61
N THR A 728 -35.70 13.37 41.87
CA THR A 728 -35.31 14.80 42.03
C THR A 728 -35.72 15.62 40.81
N GLY A 729 -36.92 15.62 40.41
CA GLY A 729 -37.75 16.72 39.84
C GLY A 729 -37.21 17.58 38.67
N GLN A 730 -36.12 17.26 37.99
CA GLN A 730 -35.54 18.07 36.88
C GLN A 730 -34.91 17.32 35.69
N ASP A 731 -35.15 16.03 35.52
CA ASP A 731 -34.57 15.36 34.36
C ASP A 731 -35.65 15.15 33.25
N SER A 732 -35.58 15.99 32.22
CA SER A 732 -36.49 15.97 31.04
C SER A 732 -36.29 14.74 30.12
N SER A 733 -35.58 13.72 30.57
CA SER A 733 -35.21 12.56 29.74
C SER A 733 -36.30 11.49 29.64
N ALA A 734 -37.25 11.49 30.62
CA ALA A 734 -38.35 10.53 30.59
C ALA A 734 -39.35 10.80 29.47
N ASP A 735 -39.40 12.00 28.92
CA ASP A 735 -40.35 12.42 27.89
C ASP A 735 -39.81 12.30 26.44
N GLU A 736 -38.55 11.91 26.25
CA GLU A 736 -38.00 11.75 24.91
C GLU A 736 -38.54 10.48 24.23
N PRO A 737 -39.03 10.57 22.96
CA PRO A 737 -39.47 9.41 22.22
C PRO A 737 -38.29 8.45 21.96
N ILE A 738 -38.54 7.14 22.10
CA ILE A 738 -37.50 6.12 21.85
C ILE A 738 -37.14 6.06 20.37
N TYR A 739 -38.12 6.26 19.49
CA TYR A 739 -37.93 6.36 18.05
C TYR A 739 -38.44 7.73 17.58
N ALA A 740 -37.55 8.62 17.22
CA ALA A 740 -37.89 9.92 16.64
C ALA A 740 -37.87 9.79 15.09
N LEU A 741 -39.02 9.33 14.52
CA LEU A 741 -39.12 8.94 13.10
C LEU A 741 -39.73 10.02 12.20
N ASP A 742 -39.61 11.29 12.55
CA ASP A 742 -40.13 12.40 11.73
C ASP A 742 -39.29 12.56 10.43
N ALA A 743 -39.94 12.21 9.31
CA ALA A 743 -39.35 12.26 7.98
C ALA A 743 -40.25 12.99 6.99
N GLU A 744 -39.76 13.97 6.24
CA GLU A 744 -40.55 14.76 5.29
C GLU A 744 -41.25 13.89 4.22
N LEU A 745 -40.56 12.85 3.74
CA LEU A 745 -41.14 11.91 2.76
C LEU A 745 -41.91 10.74 3.39
N GLY A 746 -42.07 10.75 4.71
CA GLY A 746 -42.82 9.75 5.47
C GLY A 746 -41.99 8.53 5.89
N THR A 747 -42.57 7.79 6.80
CA THR A 747 -42.04 6.55 7.36
C THR A 747 -42.89 5.37 6.94
N HIS A 748 -42.32 4.39 6.28
CA HIS A 748 -42.96 3.22 5.73
C HIS A 748 -42.60 1.96 6.52
N LEU A 749 -43.58 1.21 6.96
CA LEU A 749 -43.45 -0.06 7.68
C LEU A 749 -44.11 -1.17 6.87
N THR A 750 -43.36 -2.20 6.45
CA THR A 750 -43.91 -3.34 5.68
C THR A 750 -43.48 -4.65 6.32
N ASN A 751 -44.44 -5.49 6.67
CA ASN A 751 -44.20 -6.79 7.31
C ASN A 751 -43.32 -6.69 8.59
N CYS A 752 -43.52 -5.62 9.38
CA CYS A 752 -42.74 -5.39 10.59
C CYS A 752 -43.44 -5.92 11.84
N ILE A 753 -42.67 -6.13 12.91
CA ILE A 753 -43.19 -6.46 14.25
C ILE A 753 -42.63 -5.42 15.23
N VAL A 754 -43.54 -4.84 16.04
CA VAL A 754 -43.23 -3.87 17.08
C VAL A 754 -43.41 -4.51 18.45
N HIS A 755 -42.37 -4.56 19.24
CA HIS A 755 -42.33 -5.03 20.62
C HIS A 755 -42.35 -3.89 21.62
N ALA A 756 -42.68 -4.21 22.87
CA ALA A 756 -42.51 -3.30 24.00
C ALA A 756 -41.03 -2.90 24.18
N PRO A 757 -40.75 -1.70 24.71
CA PRO A 757 -39.43 -1.39 25.22
C PRO A 757 -38.95 -2.44 26.22
N GLN A 758 -37.64 -2.72 26.21
CA GLN A 758 -37.03 -3.72 27.05
C GLN A 758 -36.05 -3.08 28.02
N VAL A 759 -36.10 -3.49 29.29
CA VAL A 759 -35.14 -3.10 30.34
C VAL A 759 -34.45 -4.37 30.80
N GLY A 760 -33.14 -4.45 30.67
CA GLY A 760 -32.39 -5.65 31.03
C GLY A 760 -32.81 -6.92 30.27
N GLY A 761 -33.50 -6.78 29.12
CA GLY A 761 -34.00 -7.86 28.31
C GLY A 761 -35.47 -8.27 28.65
N GLU A 762 -36.06 -7.68 29.65
CA GLU A 762 -37.48 -7.90 30.02
C GLU A 762 -38.37 -6.83 29.36
N PRO A 763 -39.55 -7.19 28.84
CA PRO A 763 -40.46 -6.25 28.19
C PRO A 763 -41.17 -5.33 29.22
N HIS A 764 -41.20 -4.05 28.96
CA HIS A 764 -41.85 -2.98 29.73
C HIS A 764 -42.94 -2.29 28.90
N PRO A 765 -44.11 -2.90 28.71
CA PRO A 765 -45.15 -2.35 27.85
C PRO A 765 -45.74 -1.05 28.38
N GLU A 766 -45.57 -0.70 29.66
CA GLU A 766 -46.00 0.57 30.25
C GLU A 766 -45.20 1.78 29.70
N GLN A 767 -44.06 1.55 29.08
CA GLN A 767 -43.29 2.57 28.38
C GLN A 767 -43.62 2.67 26.89
N ALA A 768 -44.68 2.01 26.44
CA ALA A 768 -45.11 2.01 25.03
C ALA A 768 -45.53 3.41 24.52
N ASP A 769 -45.92 4.32 25.41
CA ASP A 769 -46.17 5.72 25.13
C ASP A 769 -44.94 6.51 24.63
N ARG A 770 -43.77 6.02 24.89
CA ARG A 770 -42.50 6.58 24.37
C ARG A 770 -42.17 6.14 22.93
N LEU A 771 -42.98 5.24 22.34
CA LEU A 771 -42.85 4.87 20.93
C LEU A 771 -43.61 5.91 20.08
N ASP A 772 -42.89 6.78 19.38
CA ASP A 772 -43.48 7.93 18.68
C ASP A 772 -44.45 7.56 17.53
N PHE A 773 -44.39 6.34 17.05
CA PHE A 773 -45.35 5.82 16.06
C PHE A 773 -46.62 5.17 16.69
N ILE A 774 -46.66 5.11 18.01
CA ILE A 774 -47.86 4.71 18.75
C ILE A 774 -48.63 5.96 19.23
N GLN A 775 -47.89 6.99 19.65
CA GLN A 775 -48.46 8.28 20.08
C GLN A 775 -48.86 9.15 18.87
N PRO A 776 -49.99 9.87 18.93
CA PRO A 776 -50.39 10.77 17.85
C PRO A 776 -49.38 11.93 17.69
N ASN A 777 -48.43 11.79 16.77
CA ASN A 777 -47.57 12.88 16.38
C ASN A 777 -48.06 13.48 15.07
N LYS A 778 -48.64 14.67 15.11
CA LYS A 778 -49.24 15.37 13.95
C LYS A 778 -48.23 15.68 12.82
N ARG A 779 -46.98 15.51 13.06
CA ARG A 779 -45.89 15.80 12.09
C ARG A 779 -45.42 14.58 11.32
N VAL A 780 -45.59 13.36 11.87
CA VAL A 780 -45.08 12.12 11.27
C VAL A 780 -46.11 11.51 10.33
N ARG A 781 -45.70 11.20 9.10
CA ARG A 781 -46.50 10.48 8.10
C ARG A 781 -46.14 9.01 8.11
N TYR A 782 -46.97 8.20 8.70
CA TYR A 782 -46.81 6.75 8.73
C TYR A 782 -47.60 6.07 7.63
N TYR A 783 -46.97 5.13 6.94
CA TYR A 783 -47.56 4.23 5.98
C TYR A 783 -47.24 2.81 6.40
N GLN A 784 -48.20 1.96 6.64
CA GLN A 784 -47.95 0.60 7.11
C GLN A 784 -48.70 -0.45 6.27
N LEU A 785 -48.03 -1.61 6.07
CA LEU A 785 -48.61 -2.77 5.41
C LEU A 785 -48.15 -4.04 6.16
N ASN A 786 -49.12 -4.85 6.63
CA ASN A 786 -48.89 -6.08 7.38
C ASN A 786 -47.96 -5.93 8.59
N THR A 787 -47.96 -4.79 9.25
CA THR A 787 -47.17 -4.59 10.48
C THR A 787 -47.97 -5.08 11.67
N ALA A 788 -47.33 -5.84 12.56
CA ALA A 788 -47.96 -6.47 13.74
C ALA A 788 -47.36 -5.93 15.04
N LEU A 789 -48.16 -5.96 16.11
CA LEU A 789 -47.62 -5.78 17.47
C LEU A 789 -47.18 -7.13 18.04
N GLY A 790 -46.15 -7.14 18.84
CA GLY A 790 -45.76 -8.28 19.65
C GLY A 790 -46.80 -8.60 20.71
N ASN A 791 -46.82 -9.84 21.19
CA ASN A 791 -47.77 -10.25 22.19
C ASN A 791 -47.73 -9.44 23.49
N ASP A 792 -46.59 -8.94 23.87
CA ASP A 792 -46.36 -8.03 24.99
C ASP A 792 -47.18 -6.75 24.89
N LEU A 793 -47.14 -6.06 23.77
CA LEU A 793 -47.93 -4.86 23.50
C LEU A 793 -49.40 -5.19 23.26
N LEU A 794 -49.73 -6.29 22.59
CA LEU A 794 -51.12 -6.70 22.35
C LEU A 794 -51.88 -6.92 23.66
N GLN A 795 -51.28 -7.58 24.65
CA GLN A 795 -51.89 -7.82 25.95
C GLN A 795 -52.03 -6.50 26.74
N TYR A 796 -51.03 -5.64 26.71
CA TYR A 796 -51.03 -4.35 27.38
C TYR A 796 -52.16 -3.45 26.87
N PHE A 797 -52.31 -3.30 25.55
CA PHE A 797 -53.34 -2.45 24.95
C PHE A 797 -54.77 -2.99 25.12
N LYS A 798 -54.96 -4.31 25.27
CA LYS A 798 -56.25 -4.88 25.66
C LYS A 798 -56.66 -4.43 27.05
N ALA A 799 -55.70 -4.28 27.96
CA ALA A 799 -55.96 -3.91 29.36
C ALA A 799 -56.00 -2.39 29.57
N LYS A 800 -55.27 -1.61 28.81
CA LYS A 800 -55.11 -0.15 28.95
C LYS A 800 -55.13 0.53 27.58
N PRO A 801 -56.29 0.80 26.97
CA PRO A 801 -56.36 1.53 25.71
C PRO A 801 -55.87 2.98 25.89
N ILE A 802 -55.08 3.44 24.92
CA ILE A 802 -54.54 4.79 24.82
C ILE A 802 -54.94 5.43 23.50
N GLU A 803 -54.79 6.78 23.37
CA GLU A 803 -54.94 7.43 22.07
C GLU A 803 -53.87 6.97 21.12
N LEU A 804 -54.24 6.43 19.98
CA LEU A 804 -53.34 5.87 18.98
C LEU A 804 -53.59 6.51 17.61
N LEU A 805 -52.54 6.51 16.77
CA LEU A 805 -52.68 6.87 15.36
C LEU A 805 -53.67 5.93 14.66
N PRO A 806 -54.52 6.42 13.69
CA PRO A 806 -55.51 5.61 13.00
C PRO A 806 -54.95 4.33 12.39
N GLU A 807 -53.72 4.36 11.88
CA GLU A 807 -53.03 3.21 11.29
C GLU A 807 -52.74 2.12 12.34
N PHE A 808 -52.33 2.54 13.55
CA PHE A 808 -52.13 1.62 14.67
C PHE A 808 -53.42 1.08 15.24
N ILE A 809 -54.49 1.90 15.28
CA ILE A 809 -55.83 1.42 15.62
C ILE A 809 -56.28 0.34 14.64
N ALA A 810 -56.05 0.54 13.32
CA ALA A 810 -56.39 -0.46 12.32
C ALA A 810 -55.61 -1.76 12.51
N MET A 811 -54.33 -1.66 12.82
CA MET A 811 -53.47 -2.80 13.11
C MET A 811 -53.91 -3.55 14.37
N LEU A 812 -54.20 -2.84 15.48
CA LEU A 812 -54.69 -3.43 16.71
C LEU A 812 -56.05 -4.16 16.51
N LYS A 813 -56.94 -3.59 15.71
CA LYS A 813 -58.20 -4.23 15.34
C LYS A 813 -57.99 -5.48 14.52
N SER A 814 -57.07 -5.47 13.57
CA SER A 814 -56.75 -6.65 12.76
C SER A 814 -56.21 -7.82 13.59
N HIS A 815 -55.55 -7.53 14.71
CA HIS A 815 -55.03 -8.50 15.68
C HIS A 815 -56.02 -8.81 16.83
N HIS A 816 -57.26 -8.29 16.75
CA HIS A 816 -58.24 -8.41 17.85
C HIS A 816 -57.72 -7.91 19.22
N ALA A 817 -56.81 -6.96 19.21
CA ALA A 817 -56.20 -6.41 20.43
C ALA A 817 -57.10 -5.33 21.08
N LEU A 818 -57.94 -4.66 20.31
CA LEU A 818 -58.97 -3.71 20.77
C LEU A 818 -60.36 -4.23 20.45
N GLU A 819 -61.27 -4.26 21.42
CA GLU A 819 -62.67 -4.57 21.18
C GLU A 819 -63.37 -3.39 20.49
N SER A 820 -64.38 -3.69 19.64
CA SER A 820 -65.06 -2.71 18.78
C SER A 820 -65.73 -1.57 19.55
N GLU A 821 -66.02 -1.77 20.83
CA GLU A 821 -66.72 -0.78 21.69
C GLU A 821 -65.83 0.28 22.31
N GLN A 822 -64.49 0.01 22.41
CA GLN A 822 -63.53 0.96 23.04
C GLN A 822 -63.11 2.08 22.11
N VAL A 823 -63.35 1.98 20.80
CA VAL A 823 -62.97 2.97 19.78
C VAL A 823 -64.12 3.87 19.34
N ALA A 824 -65.35 3.53 19.69
CA ALA A 824 -66.52 4.32 19.32
C ALA A 824 -66.78 5.60 20.16
N GLY A 825 -65.89 5.90 21.13
CA GLY A 825 -65.95 7.08 22.01
C GLY A 825 -64.94 8.21 21.67
N GLN A 826 -64.20 8.12 20.58
CA GLN A 826 -63.27 9.19 20.13
C GLN A 826 -63.71 9.83 18.82
#